data_d5d788e245d8915ba83ec0a5419ffdab
#
_entry.id   d5d788e245d8915ba83ec0a5419ffdab
#
_cell.length_a   1.000
_cell.length_b   1.000
_cell.length_c   1.000
_cell.angle_alpha   90.00
_cell.angle_beta   90.00
_cell.angle_gamma   90.00
#
_symmetry.space_group_name_H-M   'P 1'
#
loop_
_entity.id
_entity.type
_entity.pdbx_description
1 polymer ?
#
loop_
_entity_poly.entity_id
_entity_poly.type
_entity_poly.pdbx_seq_one_letter_code
_entity_poly.pdbx_strand_id
1 'polypeptide(L)'
;MSQVAVSQILIIAVLLLSSLTSASAQYQGWQHQGSLYILTTQGGANLPASESVDNFPLLVRLDQDWFDFSQAKPKGADIRFSSSNGTPLSYEVDDWDAVHGKASVWVRIPRITGNARQELKMYWGKTDAVSESSPSAVFNDSNGYLGVWHMNDPVTDAPGKTVPQNIGTTPAHGMIGMCRHFAQGQGISCGEAIAHYPTGSEAHTTEAWFRADQMNTTVVAWGNEQAQGKVMVRYESPPHINIGCYFSGADVIGETTLVPSSWVHVVHTYQKGDSRVYVNGALDGVSSTEGAPLSLKSPARMYIGGWYDSYQFVGEIDEVRLSRIARSAGWVKLEYENQKPLQSLVGPLVRSGSQFAVSEKKITLLEGRSITVNARADGAQKVYWVIKRDGKQSVAAVDRLAFTLDAGRVTGTTSLSLQFKAIYPNEVRMLDIPVTIRENIPDPVFTLTAPATWNGRATVQAVVRMSNLAALKSKRVGNAKTEWSVSPFGVIKEIAPGKLILKRAQNSGILTITATIQNGGQPVTHMVKIAVKEPERDPWVARIPAKDDKPEDGQFYARDADNEGRLYYNGILDTAADSVFLKVYADAKPYQAETLRLAADQSYAFSVRLKPGLIKYRVEFGSIMNGKVTLRHTVSDIVCGDAYLIDGQSNALATDTDEKSPPESDEWIRSYGLTPPESKGIPGNLWCRPVWKAEHGEKAELGWWGMELAKRLLDRHKVPIFIINAAVGGTRIDMHQRNQAHPTDLTTLYGRMLWRVRNAKLTHGIRGILWHQGENDQGADGPTGGYGWQTYQQLFIQMAASWKEDFPNVKRYYIFQIWPNSCGMGGSKGSGDRLREKQRTLPQLYSNMSIMSTLGIQPSGGCHFPLAGWSEFARLIQPLIERDNYGNVTASPISPPNLRRAYFTNTKKDAIALEFDQPVIWKETLAGQFYLGDEKDTIASGSVSGRVLTLTLKRSTTSKQITYLKEVSWSQDTLLIGANGIAALTFCEVPVER
;
A
#
# COMPACT_ATOMS: atom_id res chain seq x y z
N MET A 1 -58.47 49.08 45.12
CA MET A 1 -57.68 48.17 44.20
C MET A 1 -56.69 48.88 43.34
N SER A 2 -56.11 50.05 43.65
CA SER A 2 -55.18 50.75 42.80
C SER A 2 -53.72 50.98 43.39
N GLN A 3 -53.49 50.63 44.65
CA GLN A 3 -52.12 50.80 45.19
C GLN A 3 -51.31 49.49 45.22
N VAL A 4 -51.91 48.34 45.15
CA VAL A 4 -51.17 47.05 45.17
C VAL A 4 -50.61 46.71 43.74
N ALA A 5 -51.30 47.14 42.67
CA ALA A 5 -50.90 46.87 41.33
C ALA A 5 -49.65 47.68 40.87
N VAL A 6 -49.48 48.88 41.42
CA VAL A 6 -48.34 49.75 41.08
C VAL A 6 -47.05 49.26 41.81
N SER A 7 -47.17 48.74 43.02
CA SER A 7 -46.01 48.19 43.75
C SER A 7 -45.48 46.87 43.09
N GLN A 8 -46.31 46.01 42.54
CA GLN A 8 -45.88 44.80 41.88
C GLN A 8 -45.24 45.05 40.51
N ILE A 9 -45.68 46.08 39.76
CA ILE A 9 -45.10 46.46 38.50
C ILE A 9 -43.70 47.12 38.73
N LEU A 10 -43.54 47.91 39.83
CA LEU A 10 -42.24 48.49 40.14
C LEU A 10 -41.23 47.45 40.63
N ILE A 11 -41.64 46.41 41.35
CA ILE A 11 -40.75 45.31 41.81
C ILE A 11 -40.33 44.44 40.64
N ILE A 12 -41.24 44.15 39.66
CA ILE A 12 -40.88 43.37 38.47
C ILE A 12 -40.00 44.21 37.53
N ALA A 13 -40.20 45.55 37.41
CA ALA A 13 -39.31 46.40 36.62
C ALA A 13 -37.93 46.55 37.29
N VAL A 14 -37.78 46.62 38.61
CA VAL A 14 -36.49 46.63 39.31
C VAL A 14 -35.78 45.30 39.26
N LEU A 15 -36.50 44.15 39.31
CA LEU A 15 -35.93 42.81 39.10
C LEU A 15 -35.51 42.58 37.65
N LEU A 16 -36.21 43.09 36.66
CA LEU A 16 -35.81 43.08 35.23
C LEU A 16 -34.62 44.03 34.92
N LEU A 17 -34.54 45.22 35.57
CA LEU A 17 -33.39 46.11 35.43
C LEU A 17 -32.15 45.58 36.17
N SER A 18 -32.29 44.85 37.30
CA SER A 18 -31.15 44.22 37.98
C SER A 18 -30.61 42.97 37.27
N SER A 19 -31.40 42.30 36.41
CA SER A 19 -30.92 41.20 35.57
C SER A 19 -30.19 41.68 34.31
N LEU A 20 -30.37 42.94 33.89
CA LEU A 20 -29.70 43.52 32.73
C LEU A 20 -28.34 44.16 33.09
N THR A 21 -28.01 44.37 34.38
CA THR A 21 -26.74 44.94 34.77
C THR A 21 -25.72 43.89 35.30
N SER A 22 -26.06 42.65 35.41
CA SER A 22 -25.17 41.59 35.97
C SER A 22 -24.23 40.97 34.92
N ALA A 23 -24.41 41.14 33.63
CA ALA A 23 -23.62 40.50 32.61
C ALA A 23 -22.30 41.21 32.25
N SER A 24 -22.09 42.45 32.70
CA SER A 24 -20.89 43.26 32.42
C SER A 24 -19.85 43.22 33.56
N ALA A 25 -20.12 42.59 34.70
CA ALA A 25 -19.32 42.76 35.94
C ALA A 25 -18.24 41.67 36.16
N GLN A 26 -18.31 40.56 35.46
CA GLN A 26 -17.51 39.36 35.83
C GLN A 26 -16.01 39.46 35.56
N TYR A 27 -15.63 40.18 34.51
CA TYR A 27 -14.22 40.38 34.15
C TYR A 27 -13.74 41.84 34.29
N GLN A 28 -14.39 42.62 35.21
CA GLN A 28 -13.90 43.95 35.63
C GLN A 28 -12.57 43.76 36.36
N GLY A 29 -11.51 44.31 35.85
CA GLY A 29 -10.14 44.15 36.41
C GLY A 29 -9.18 43.43 35.49
N TRP A 30 -9.66 42.92 34.34
CA TRP A 30 -8.77 42.55 33.22
C TRP A 30 -8.40 43.82 32.45
N GLN A 31 -7.08 43.99 32.23
CA GLN A 31 -6.58 45.21 31.56
C GLN A 31 -6.88 45.23 30.08
N HIS A 32 -6.99 44.05 29.48
CA HIS A 32 -7.21 43.87 28.06
C HIS A 32 -8.41 42.98 27.76
N GLN A 33 -9.13 43.33 26.71
CA GLN A 33 -10.21 42.52 26.10
C GLN A 33 -10.18 42.64 24.60
N GLY A 34 -10.67 41.59 23.94
CA GLY A 34 -10.84 41.58 22.49
C GLY A 34 -11.87 40.61 22.02
N SER A 35 -12.26 40.71 20.78
CA SER A 35 -13.25 39.85 20.14
C SER A 35 -12.62 38.96 19.08
N LEU A 36 -13.01 37.69 19.06
CA LEU A 36 -12.80 36.75 17.97
C LEU A 36 -14.17 36.36 17.40
N TYR A 37 -14.21 35.93 16.18
CA TYR A 37 -15.47 35.55 15.54
C TYR A 37 -15.43 34.11 15.04
N ILE A 38 -16.49 33.34 15.36
CA ILE A 38 -16.81 32.03 14.79
C ILE A 38 -17.57 32.28 13.49
N LEU A 39 -17.03 31.81 12.37
CA LEU A 39 -17.52 32.13 11.03
C LEU A 39 -18.01 30.86 10.34
N THR A 40 -19.32 30.63 10.35
CA THR A 40 -19.96 29.51 9.65
C THR A 40 -20.58 29.91 8.32
N THR A 41 -20.45 31.20 7.93
CA THR A 41 -20.88 31.71 6.61
C THR A 41 -20.02 31.14 5.48
N GLN A 42 -20.42 31.39 4.21
CA GLN A 42 -19.67 30.95 3.02
C GLN A 42 -18.21 31.48 2.98
N GLY A 43 -17.92 32.58 3.59
CA GLY A 43 -16.55 33.09 3.71
C GLY A 43 -15.71 32.44 4.81
N GLY A 44 -16.31 31.67 5.68
CA GLY A 44 -15.69 30.87 6.76
C GLY A 44 -15.85 29.38 6.50
N ALA A 45 -16.29 28.62 7.52
CA ALA A 45 -16.43 27.15 7.45
C ALA A 45 -17.63 26.65 6.61
N ASN A 46 -18.52 27.55 6.16
CA ASN A 46 -19.65 27.24 5.28
C ASN A 46 -20.56 26.13 5.81
N LEU A 47 -21.05 26.24 7.05
CA LEU A 47 -22.04 25.33 7.62
C LEU A 47 -23.45 25.79 7.17
N PRO A 48 -24.31 24.90 6.65
CA PRO A 48 -25.68 25.26 6.24
C PRO A 48 -26.49 25.92 7.35
N ALA A 49 -27.36 26.87 7.01
CA ALA A 49 -28.21 27.61 7.97
C ALA A 49 -29.18 26.70 8.75
N SER A 50 -29.53 25.54 8.18
CA SER A 50 -30.36 24.52 8.83
C SER A 50 -29.65 23.71 9.90
N GLU A 51 -28.32 23.80 9.97
CA GLU A 51 -27.50 23.03 10.90
C GLU A 51 -27.05 23.86 12.10
N SER A 52 -26.87 23.18 13.21
CA SER A 52 -26.21 23.71 14.40
C SER A 52 -25.48 22.61 15.15
N VAL A 53 -24.46 23.00 15.89
CA VAL A 53 -23.62 22.08 16.66
C VAL A 53 -23.56 22.57 18.11
N ASP A 54 -23.88 21.67 19.04
CA ASP A 54 -23.96 22.01 20.47
C ASP A 54 -22.75 21.49 21.24
N ASN A 55 -22.30 22.25 22.24
CA ASN A 55 -21.16 21.90 23.13
C ASN A 55 -19.85 21.57 22.39
N PHE A 56 -19.53 22.36 21.36
CA PHE A 56 -18.37 22.14 20.48
C PHE A 56 -17.07 22.62 21.14
N PRO A 57 -16.01 21.82 21.20
CA PRO A 57 -14.67 22.25 21.60
C PRO A 57 -13.97 22.99 20.46
N LEU A 58 -14.01 24.31 20.52
CA LEU A 58 -13.45 25.20 19.52
C LEU A 58 -11.98 25.43 19.77
N LEU A 59 -11.12 25.15 18.79
CA LEU A 59 -9.70 25.50 18.85
C LEU A 59 -9.50 26.97 18.47
N VAL A 60 -9.03 27.77 19.41
CA VAL A 60 -8.58 29.15 19.21
C VAL A 60 -7.05 29.16 19.14
N ARG A 61 -6.52 29.62 18.00
CA ARG A 61 -5.07 29.83 17.84
C ARG A 61 -4.74 31.30 18.03
N LEU A 62 -3.82 31.59 18.96
CA LEU A 62 -3.26 32.93 19.14
C LEU A 62 -1.92 33.00 18.39
N ASP A 63 -1.70 34.10 17.70
CA ASP A 63 -0.47 34.37 16.94
C ASP A 63 0.00 35.80 17.16
N GLN A 64 1.32 35.98 17.21
CA GLN A 64 1.95 37.29 17.46
C GLN A 64 1.55 38.39 16.44
N ASP A 65 1.05 38.04 15.29
CA ASP A 65 0.51 39.00 14.34
C ASP A 65 -0.73 39.73 14.89
N TRP A 66 -1.45 39.10 15.86
CA TRP A 66 -2.74 39.59 16.36
C TRP A 66 -2.81 39.71 17.88
N PHE A 67 -1.94 39.01 18.62
CA PHE A 67 -1.94 38.96 20.08
C PHE A 67 -0.54 39.29 20.64
N ASP A 68 -0.47 40.19 21.58
CA ASP A 68 0.77 40.53 22.26
C ASP A 68 0.93 39.65 23.49
N PHE A 69 1.76 38.62 23.39
CA PHE A 69 2.02 37.65 24.48
C PHE A 69 2.65 38.28 25.72
N SER A 70 3.31 39.44 25.61
CA SER A 70 3.89 40.15 26.73
C SER A 70 2.85 40.73 27.68
N GLN A 71 1.62 40.90 27.24
CA GLN A 71 0.47 41.41 28.01
C GLN A 71 -0.22 40.35 28.84
N ALA A 72 0.11 39.05 28.62
CA ALA A 72 -0.49 37.92 29.32
C ALA A 72 0.52 37.30 30.29
N LYS A 73 0.00 36.64 31.31
CA LYS A 73 0.83 35.86 32.25
C LYS A 73 1.44 34.63 31.56
N PRO A 74 2.59 34.15 32.05
CA PRO A 74 3.18 32.89 31.57
C PRO A 74 2.15 31.76 31.51
N LYS A 75 2.23 30.94 30.46
CA LYS A 75 1.30 29.83 30.18
C LYS A 75 -0.17 30.25 30.01
N GLY A 76 -0.45 31.54 29.74
CA GLY A 76 -1.81 32.04 29.59
C GLY A 76 -2.66 31.96 30.87
N ALA A 77 -2.03 32.04 32.07
CA ALA A 77 -2.72 31.81 33.34
C ALA A 77 -3.87 32.81 33.61
N ASP A 78 -3.84 33.97 33.01
CA ASP A 78 -4.85 35.03 33.14
C ASP A 78 -5.81 35.19 31.95
N ILE A 79 -5.78 34.31 30.96
CA ILE A 79 -6.76 34.38 29.90
C ILE A 79 -8.13 33.88 30.33
N ARG A 80 -9.20 34.50 29.80
CA ARG A 80 -10.58 34.11 30.04
C ARG A 80 -11.40 34.25 28.75
N PHE A 81 -12.45 33.48 28.64
CA PHE A 81 -13.37 33.53 27.52
C PHE A 81 -14.81 33.72 27.98
N SER A 82 -15.58 34.48 27.23
CA SER A 82 -17.04 34.54 27.40
C SER A 82 -17.75 34.61 26.04
N SER A 83 -19.01 34.20 26.02
CA SER A 83 -19.91 34.51 24.91
C SER A 83 -20.14 36.03 24.77
N SER A 84 -20.78 36.45 23.67
CA SER A 84 -21.06 37.87 23.41
C SER A 84 -21.88 38.54 24.52
N ASN A 85 -22.73 37.81 25.21
CA ASN A 85 -23.54 38.31 26.34
C ASN A 85 -22.80 38.31 27.70
N GLY A 86 -21.51 37.92 27.73
CA GLY A 86 -20.69 37.90 28.94
C GLY A 86 -20.74 36.62 29.74
N THR A 87 -21.45 35.57 29.29
CA THR A 87 -21.46 34.26 29.98
C THR A 87 -20.07 33.61 29.86
N PRO A 88 -19.43 33.25 31.00
CA PRO A 88 -18.14 32.55 30.97
C PRO A 88 -18.15 31.25 30.24
N LEU A 89 -17.04 30.93 29.60
CA LEU A 89 -16.84 29.68 28.85
C LEU A 89 -15.68 28.89 29.43
N SER A 90 -15.85 27.60 29.59
CA SER A 90 -14.76 26.68 29.95
C SER A 90 -13.74 26.60 28.84
N TYR A 91 -12.46 26.56 29.21
CA TYR A 91 -11.36 26.47 28.28
C TYR A 91 -10.22 25.62 28.81
N GLU A 92 -9.36 25.17 27.91
CA GLU A 92 -8.10 24.49 28.17
C GLU A 92 -6.99 25.17 27.38
N VAL A 93 -5.90 25.53 28.02
CA VAL A 93 -4.67 25.94 27.35
C VAL A 93 -3.87 24.66 27.06
N ASP A 94 -3.85 24.25 25.81
CA ASP A 94 -3.18 23.05 25.34
C ASP A 94 -1.69 23.31 25.08
N ASP A 95 -1.38 24.39 24.34
CA ASP A 95 0.00 24.81 24.08
C ASP A 95 0.12 26.34 24.26
N TRP A 96 1.27 26.80 24.82
CA TRP A 96 1.58 28.20 25.02
C TRP A 96 3.07 28.48 24.81
N ASP A 97 3.42 28.86 23.60
CA ASP A 97 4.80 29.24 23.22
C ASP A 97 4.91 30.76 22.98
N ALA A 98 5.11 31.52 24.07
CA ALA A 98 5.29 32.97 24.01
C ALA A 98 6.60 33.38 23.31
N VAL A 99 7.61 32.49 23.24
CA VAL A 99 8.89 32.77 22.57
C VAL A 99 8.70 32.84 21.04
N HIS A 100 7.94 31.92 20.49
CA HIS A 100 7.63 31.91 19.06
C HIS A 100 6.30 32.60 18.74
N GLY A 101 5.64 33.18 19.76
CA GLY A 101 4.40 33.94 19.58
C GLY A 101 3.21 33.11 19.11
N LYS A 102 3.01 31.92 19.70
CA LYS A 102 1.91 31.02 19.32
C LYS A 102 1.27 30.42 20.57
N ALA A 103 -0.05 30.18 20.52
CA ALA A 103 -0.74 29.37 21.50
C ALA A 103 -1.95 28.65 20.88
N SER A 104 -2.31 27.49 21.44
CA SER A 104 -3.49 26.70 21.14
C SER A 104 -4.37 26.59 22.38
N VAL A 105 -5.63 26.99 22.28
CA VAL A 105 -6.56 27.01 23.39
C VAL A 105 -7.91 26.43 22.95
N TRP A 106 -8.35 25.39 23.62
CA TRP A 106 -9.67 24.80 23.42
C TRP A 106 -10.71 25.54 24.24
N VAL A 107 -11.80 25.99 23.61
CA VAL A 107 -12.91 26.70 24.27
C VAL A 107 -14.21 25.96 24.00
N ARG A 108 -14.94 25.60 25.04
CA ARG A 108 -16.24 24.94 24.90
C ARG A 108 -17.32 25.93 24.54
N ILE A 109 -17.82 25.86 23.32
CA ILE A 109 -18.90 26.71 22.81
C ILE A 109 -20.25 26.01 22.98
N PRO A 110 -21.21 26.57 23.74
CA PRO A 110 -22.51 25.93 23.99
C PRO A 110 -23.28 25.61 22.70
N ARG A 111 -23.24 26.51 21.71
CA ARG A 111 -23.91 26.30 20.41
C ARG A 111 -23.24 27.09 19.33
N ILE A 112 -22.93 26.45 18.20
CA ILE A 112 -22.52 27.06 16.95
C ILE A 112 -23.67 26.95 15.95
N THR A 113 -24.11 28.08 15.40
CA THR A 113 -25.22 28.15 14.43
C THR A 113 -24.66 28.21 13.00
N GLY A 114 -25.29 27.50 12.07
CA GLY A 114 -24.92 27.54 10.66
C GLY A 114 -25.21 28.88 10.00
N ASN A 115 -24.42 29.20 8.97
CA ASN A 115 -24.45 30.46 8.20
C ASN A 115 -24.51 31.72 9.08
N ALA A 116 -23.75 31.76 10.15
CA ALA A 116 -23.75 32.82 11.16
C ALA A 116 -22.35 33.35 11.44
N ARG A 117 -22.30 34.51 12.10
CA ARG A 117 -21.12 35.08 12.74
C ARG A 117 -21.39 35.21 14.21
N GLN A 118 -20.64 34.52 15.05
CA GLN A 118 -20.83 34.51 16.49
C GLN A 118 -19.59 35.10 17.17
N GLU A 119 -19.79 36.09 18.02
CA GLU A 119 -18.70 36.74 18.76
C GLU A 119 -18.31 35.87 19.95
N LEU A 120 -17.00 35.68 20.12
CA LEU A 120 -16.32 35.15 21.30
C LEU A 120 -15.46 36.27 21.88
N LYS A 121 -15.63 36.59 23.17
CA LYS A 121 -14.80 37.57 23.86
C LYS A 121 -13.68 36.88 24.62
N MET A 122 -12.50 37.51 24.59
CA MET A 122 -11.31 37.08 25.30
C MET A 122 -10.81 38.25 26.21
N TYR A 123 -10.34 37.88 27.40
CA TYR A 123 -9.81 38.82 28.40
C TYR A 123 -8.45 38.35 28.87
N TRP A 124 -7.51 39.31 29.10
CA TRP A 124 -6.15 39.04 29.59
C TRP A 124 -5.56 40.26 30.31
N GLY A 125 -4.35 40.09 30.94
CA GLY A 125 -3.63 41.17 31.60
C GLY A 125 -4.04 41.39 33.04
N LYS A 126 -4.51 40.36 33.75
CA LYS A 126 -4.79 40.45 35.20
C LYS A 126 -3.69 39.78 36.00
N THR A 127 -2.89 40.58 36.71
CA THR A 127 -1.67 40.19 37.40
C THR A 127 -1.87 39.17 38.54
N ASP A 128 -3.00 39.26 39.26
CA ASP A 128 -3.36 38.35 40.36
C ASP A 128 -4.22 37.13 39.95
N ALA A 129 -4.55 36.99 38.66
CA ALA A 129 -5.34 35.88 38.18
C ALA A 129 -4.57 34.55 38.28
N VAL A 130 -5.25 33.51 38.72
CA VAL A 130 -4.79 32.12 38.66
C VAL A 130 -5.37 31.42 37.42
N SER A 131 -4.69 30.38 36.95
CA SER A 131 -5.20 29.62 35.78
C SER A 131 -6.53 28.93 36.10
N GLU A 132 -7.47 29.04 35.22
CA GLU A 132 -8.75 28.31 35.20
C GLU A 132 -8.81 27.32 34.00
N SER A 133 -7.65 27.06 33.37
CA SER A 133 -7.53 26.04 32.34
C SER A 133 -7.92 24.68 32.90
N SER A 134 -8.90 24.02 32.24
CA SER A 134 -9.43 22.74 32.73
C SER A 134 -9.83 21.84 31.53
N PRO A 135 -8.98 20.85 31.17
CA PRO A 135 -9.27 19.87 30.12
C PRO A 135 -10.62 19.18 30.32
N SER A 136 -10.90 18.70 31.52
CA SER A 136 -12.14 18.01 31.86
C SER A 136 -13.40 18.92 31.88
N ALA A 137 -13.24 20.24 31.92
CA ALA A 137 -14.36 21.18 31.76
C ALA A 137 -14.70 21.37 30.26
N VAL A 138 -13.74 21.19 29.38
CA VAL A 138 -13.93 21.28 27.92
C VAL A 138 -14.40 19.93 27.37
N PHE A 139 -13.73 18.84 27.73
CA PHE A 139 -13.99 17.48 27.23
C PHE A 139 -14.52 16.60 28.37
N ASN A 140 -15.78 16.19 28.29
CA ASN A 140 -16.42 15.39 29.34
C ASN A 140 -17.67 14.65 28.87
N ASP A 141 -18.35 13.96 29.82
CA ASP A 141 -19.57 13.20 29.51
C ASP A 141 -20.71 14.05 28.97
N SER A 142 -20.83 15.32 29.37
CA SER A 142 -21.95 16.16 28.93
C SER A 142 -21.86 16.56 27.44
N ASN A 143 -20.68 16.45 26.84
CA ASN A 143 -20.52 16.56 25.40
C ASN A 143 -20.06 15.24 24.75
N GLY A 144 -20.16 14.14 25.49
CA GLY A 144 -20.07 12.76 25.01
C GLY A 144 -18.64 12.20 24.93
N TYR A 145 -17.61 12.90 25.36
CA TYR A 145 -16.24 12.38 25.27
C TYR A 145 -15.94 11.29 26.30
N LEU A 146 -15.35 10.21 25.83
CA LEU A 146 -14.89 9.06 26.60
C LEU A 146 -13.39 9.09 26.83
N GLY A 147 -12.65 9.68 25.89
CA GLY A 147 -11.21 9.91 25.96
C GLY A 147 -10.77 10.92 24.90
N VAL A 148 -9.80 11.77 25.24
CA VAL A 148 -9.18 12.75 24.35
C VAL A 148 -7.70 12.82 24.68
N TRP A 149 -6.86 12.52 23.68
CA TRP A 149 -5.41 12.51 23.80
C TRP A 149 -4.83 13.51 22.79
N HIS A 150 -4.36 14.67 23.28
CA HIS A 150 -3.72 15.73 22.49
C HIS A 150 -2.30 15.36 22.04
N MET A 151 -1.81 14.17 22.40
CA MET A 151 -0.48 13.65 22.04
C MET A 151 0.69 14.50 22.57
N ASN A 152 0.48 15.28 23.63
CA ASN A 152 1.49 16.05 24.32
C ASN A 152 2.54 15.18 25.06
N ASP A 153 3.54 15.79 25.64
CA ASP A 153 4.53 15.10 26.47
C ASP A 153 4.48 15.61 27.93
N PRO A 154 4.06 14.78 28.90
CA PRO A 154 3.56 13.40 28.77
C PRO A 154 2.19 13.30 28.10
N VAL A 155 1.87 12.13 27.52
CA VAL A 155 0.53 11.83 26.99
C VAL A 155 -0.45 11.74 28.14
N THR A 156 -1.52 12.53 28.08
CA THR A 156 -2.60 12.55 29.08
C THR A 156 -3.97 12.39 28.41
N ASP A 157 -4.96 11.93 29.18
CA ASP A 157 -6.36 11.90 28.78
C ASP A 157 -7.07 13.15 29.32
N ALA A 158 -7.52 14.06 28.47
CA ALA A 158 -8.14 15.32 28.87
C ALA A 158 -9.39 15.15 29.75
N PRO A 159 -10.34 14.22 29.52
CA PRO A 159 -11.38 13.85 30.46
C PRO A 159 -10.88 13.27 31.79
N GLY A 160 -9.65 12.74 31.82
CA GLY A 160 -9.05 12.13 33.01
C GLY A 160 -9.63 10.76 33.38
N LYS A 161 -10.21 10.02 32.42
CA LYS A 161 -10.85 8.72 32.67
C LYS A 161 -9.91 7.54 32.51
N THR A 162 -8.81 7.72 31.79
CA THR A 162 -7.78 6.72 31.54
C THR A 162 -6.40 7.24 31.91
N VAL A 163 -5.47 6.32 32.16
CA VAL A 163 -4.04 6.65 32.39
C VAL A 163 -3.25 6.02 31.26
N PRO A 164 -2.94 6.78 30.18
CA PRO A 164 -2.25 6.24 29.03
C PRO A 164 -0.82 5.85 29.38
N GLN A 165 -0.38 4.70 28.90
CA GLN A 165 0.99 4.20 29.01
C GLN A 165 1.70 4.35 27.66
N ASN A 166 2.70 5.20 27.62
CA ASN A 166 3.56 5.37 26.44
C ASN A 166 4.55 4.21 26.33
N ILE A 167 4.55 3.54 25.17
CA ILE A 167 5.43 2.42 24.84
C ILE A 167 6.42 2.90 23.78
N GLY A 168 7.35 3.77 24.19
CA GLY A 168 8.52 4.18 23.40
C GLY A 168 8.29 5.28 22.36
N THR A 169 7.07 5.83 22.18
CA THR A 169 6.84 6.93 21.24
C THR A 169 7.53 8.21 21.68
N THR A 170 7.93 9.06 20.75
CA THR A 170 8.66 10.31 21.02
C THR A 170 7.86 11.54 20.60
N PRO A 171 8.04 12.70 21.27
CA PRO A 171 7.37 13.93 20.89
C PRO A 171 7.86 14.45 19.53
N ALA A 172 6.95 15.00 18.73
CA ALA A 172 7.22 15.65 17.44
C ALA A 172 6.29 16.86 17.25
N HIS A 173 6.50 17.64 16.18
CA HIS A 173 5.58 18.73 15.83
C HIS A 173 4.33 18.20 15.14
N GLY A 174 3.16 18.51 15.70
CA GLY A 174 1.86 18.00 15.26
C GLY A 174 1.08 18.94 14.35
N MET A 175 -0.15 18.54 14.13
CA MET A 175 -1.20 19.38 13.50
C MET A 175 -1.63 20.49 14.45
N ILE A 176 -1.67 20.19 15.76
CA ILE A 176 -2.00 21.10 16.85
C ILE A 176 -0.91 20.95 17.91
N GLY A 177 -0.05 21.97 18.08
CA GLY A 177 1.02 21.91 19.07
C GLY A 177 2.00 20.74 18.85
N MET A 178 2.05 19.84 19.82
CA MET A 178 2.87 18.62 19.77
C MET A 178 2.05 17.41 19.33
N CYS A 179 2.72 16.43 18.75
CA CYS A 179 2.18 15.11 18.44
C CYS A 179 3.14 14.02 18.91
N ARG A 180 2.81 12.76 18.67
CA ARG A 180 3.72 11.62 18.91
C ARG A 180 4.21 11.01 17.61
N HIS A 181 5.51 10.77 17.55
CA HIS A 181 6.13 9.95 16.51
C HIS A 181 6.22 8.50 16.98
N PHE A 182 5.79 7.58 16.11
CA PHE A 182 5.74 6.13 16.32
C PHE A 182 6.73 5.45 15.38
N ALA A 183 7.64 4.67 15.91
CA ALA A 183 8.46 3.74 15.16
C ALA A 183 7.92 2.30 15.31
N GLN A 184 8.47 1.38 14.56
CA GLN A 184 8.08 -0.04 14.63
C GLN A 184 8.21 -0.57 16.07
N GLY A 185 7.16 -1.20 16.58
CA GLY A 185 7.12 -1.73 17.95
C GLY A 185 6.74 -0.72 19.03
N GLN A 186 6.38 0.50 18.64
CA GLN A 186 5.97 1.55 19.57
C GLN A 186 4.44 1.77 19.52
N GLY A 187 3.89 2.28 20.62
CA GLY A 187 2.45 2.53 20.74
C GLY A 187 2.09 3.21 22.05
N ILE A 188 0.80 3.44 22.26
CA ILE A 188 0.24 3.96 23.50
C ILE A 188 -0.94 3.07 23.92
N SER A 189 -0.81 2.39 25.08
CA SER A 189 -1.94 1.68 25.69
C SER A 189 -2.74 2.67 26.54
N CYS A 190 -4.02 2.87 26.19
CA CYS A 190 -4.93 3.73 26.93
C CYS A 190 -5.69 2.97 28.02
N GLY A 191 -5.50 1.66 28.11
CA GLY A 191 -6.08 0.78 29.12
C GLY A 191 -6.46 -0.59 28.58
N GLU A 192 -6.32 -1.61 29.42
CA GLU A 192 -6.58 -3.02 29.08
C GLU A 192 -7.97 -3.51 29.57
N ALA A 193 -8.65 -2.76 30.46
CA ALA A 193 -9.93 -3.14 31.04
C ALA A 193 -10.81 -1.90 31.32
N ILE A 194 -11.28 -1.25 30.24
CA ILE A 194 -12.06 -0.01 30.30
C ILE A 194 -13.55 -0.35 30.34
N ALA A 195 -14.21 -0.11 31.48
CA ALA A 195 -15.58 -0.52 31.70
C ALA A 195 -16.64 0.45 31.13
N HIS A 196 -16.27 1.71 30.88
CA HIS A 196 -17.21 2.78 30.52
C HIS A 196 -17.32 3.02 28.99
N TYR A 197 -16.69 2.18 28.18
CA TYR A 197 -16.74 2.27 26.73
C TYR A 197 -18.06 1.67 26.17
N PRO A 198 -18.46 2.06 24.96
CA PRO A 198 -19.69 1.56 24.33
C PRO A 198 -19.73 0.04 24.26
N THR A 199 -20.92 -0.54 24.46
CA THR A 199 -21.19 -1.97 24.43
C THR A 199 -22.23 -2.32 23.37
N GLY A 200 -22.25 -3.58 22.94
CA GLY A 200 -23.18 -4.03 21.90
C GLY A 200 -23.03 -3.22 20.62
N SER A 201 -24.10 -2.58 20.20
CA SER A 201 -24.15 -1.71 19.02
C SER A 201 -24.46 -0.24 19.40
N GLU A 202 -23.96 0.21 20.54
CA GLU A 202 -24.14 1.60 20.99
C GLU A 202 -23.41 2.59 20.08
N ALA A 203 -23.96 3.81 19.99
CA ALA A 203 -23.43 4.89 19.19
C ALA A 203 -22.03 5.32 19.67
N HIS A 204 -21.13 5.62 18.74
CA HIS A 204 -19.81 6.16 19.06
C HIS A 204 -19.19 6.91 17.87
N THR A 205 -18.11 7.65 18.17
CA THR A 205 -17.25 8.26 17.17
C THR A 205 -15.80 8.07 17.60
N THR A 206 -14.96 7.63 16.65
CA THR A 206 -13.50 7.53 16.79
C THR A 206 -12.85 8.48 15.80
N GLU A 207 -11.94 9.33 16.27
CA GLU A 207 -11.31 10.41 15.50
C GLU A 207 -9.80 10.43 15.73
N ALA A 208 -9.02 10.79 14.69
CA ALA A 208 -7.60 11.05 14.80
C ALA A 208 -7.09 11.91 13.64
N TRP A 209 -5.99 12.63 13.89
CA TRP A 209 -5.08 13.10 12.86
C TRP A 209 -3.90 12.16 12.78
N PHE A 210 -3.44 11.83 11.57
CA PHE A 210 -2.26 11.00 11.39
C PHE A 210 -1.49 11.37 10.12
N ARG A 211 -0.19 11.05 10.13
CA ARG A 211 0.70 11.09 8.97
C ARG A 211 1.50 9.79 8.96
N ALA A 212 1.13 8.86 8.10
CA ALA A 212 1.73 7.53 8.05
C ALA A 212 2.90 7.45 7.07
N ASP A 213 3.99 6.81 7.49
CA ASP A 213 5.16 6.52 6.66
C ASP A 213 5.08 5.14 5.99
N GLN A 214 4.14 4.29 6.44
CA GLN A 214 3.85 2.99 5.82
C GLN A 214 2.35 2.70 5.81
N MET A 215 1.92 1.84 4.87
CA MET A 215 0.55 1.34 4.75
C MET A 215 0.35 0.03 5.51
N ASN A 216 -0.89 -0.47 5.54
CA ASN A 216 -1.31 -1.68 6.24
C ASN A 216 -1.08 -1.61 7.75
N THR A 217 -1.38 -0.44 8.31
CA THR A 217 -1.19 -0.11 9.73
C THR A 217 -2.50 0.31 10.37
N THR A 218 -2.54 0.30 11.70
CA THR A 218 -3.69 0.77 12.49
C THR A 218 -3.32 2.05 13.23
N VAL A 219 -4.09 3.12 13.00
CA VAL A 219 -3.93 4.41 13.66
C VAL A 219 -4.41 4.31 15.11
N VAL A 220 -5.63 3.82 15.31
CA VAL A 220 -6.26 3.63 16.61
C VAL A 220 -7.19 2.43 16.57
N ALA A 221 -7.21 1.65 17.66
CA ALA A 221 -8.11 0.52 17.80
C ALA A 221 -8.63 0.40 19.24
N TRP A 222 -9.87 -0.07 19.41
CA TRP A 222 -10.47 -0.31 20.70
C TRP A 222 -11.55 -1.41 20.64
N GLY A 223 -11.89 -2.00 21.79
CA GLY A 223 -12.84 -3.12 21.90
C GLY A 223 -12.17 -4.41 22.40
N ASN A 224 -12.59 -5.54 21.90
CA ASN A 224 -12.14 -6.88 22.32
C ASN A 224 -11.79 -7.76 21.13
N GLU A 225 -10.92 -8.76 21.34
CA GLU A 225 -10.52 -9.74 20.33
C GLU A 225 -11.60 -10.83 20.16
N GLN A 226 -12.68 -10.46 19.52
CA GLN A 226 -13.77 -11.36 19.15
C GLN A 226 -14.49 -10.85 17.89
N ALA A 227 -15.20 -11.71 17.19
CA ALA A 227 -15.98 -11.32 16.02
C ALA A 227 -16.97 -10.19 16.38
N GLN A 228 -17.06 -9.15 15.56
CA GLN A 228 -17.83 -7.90 15.74
C GLN A 228 -17.49 -7.13 17.03
N GLY A 229 -16.37 -7.46 17.71
CA GLY A 229 -16.04 -6.96 19.05
C GLY A 229 -15.08 -5.79 19.10
N LYS A 230 -14.57 -5.29 17.97
CA LYS A 230 -13.58 -4.21 17.94
C LYS A 230 -13.85 -3.20 16.84
N VAL A 231 -13.27 -2.02 16.98
CA VAL A 231 -13.23 -0.96 15.96
C VAL A 231 -11.76 -0.61 15.71
N MET A 232 -11.31 -0.68 14.47
CA MET A 232 -9.96 -0.35 14.05
C MET A 232 -10.00 0.69 12.93
N VAL A 233 -9.34 1.82 13.13
CA VAL A 233 -9.10 2.82 12.07
C VAL A 233 -7.78 2.45 11.40
N ARG A 234 -7.84 1.96 10.18
CA ARG A 234 -6.68 1.44 9.44
C ARG A 234 -6.34 2.31 8.24
N TYR A 235 -5.05 2.44 7.96
CA TYR A 235 -4.51 2.99 6.73
C TYR A 235 -3.95 1.86 5.89
N GLU A 236 -4.60 1.57 4.77
CA GLU A 236 -4.32 0.38 3.97
C GLU A 236 -3.77 0.72 2.58
N SER A 237 -3.29 -0.30 1.90
CA SER A 237 -2.84 -0.23 0.53
C SER A 237 -3.91 -0.81 -0.41
N PRO A 238 -4.32 -0.11 -1.49
CA PRO A 238 -3.87 1.25 -1.87
C PRO A 238 -4.18 2.29 -0.79
N PRO A 239 -3.53 3.46 -0.78
CA PRO A 239 -3.62 4.40 0.33
C PRO A 239 -5.05 4.94 0.53
N HIS A 240 -5.81 4.30 1.39
CA HIS A 240 -7.18 4.68 1.78
C HIS A 240 -7.44 4.32 3.25
N ILE A 241 -8.56 4.79 3.81
CA ILE A 241 -9.01 4.41 5.15
C ILE A 241 -9.88 3.15 5.06
N ASN A 242 -9.66 2.23 5.96
CA ASN A 242 -10.52 1.08 6.20
C ASN A 242 -10.91 1.03 7.68
N ILE A 243 -12.20 1.00 7.97
CA ILE A 243 -12.72 0.75 9.30
C ILE A 243 -12.97 -0.76 9.41
N GLY A 244 -12.10 -1.44 10.14
CA GLY A 244 -12.18 -2.88 10.37
C GLY A 244 -12.89 -3.18 11.69
N CYS A 245 -14.04 -3.82 11.62
CA CYS A 245 -14.87 -4.20 12.76
C CYS A 245 -14.94 -5.72 12.99
N TYR A 246 -14.02 -6.46 12.37
CA TYR A 246 -13.85 -7.90 12.50
C TYR A 246 -15.11 -8.70 12.17
N PHE A 247 -15.41 -8.83 10.88
CA PHE A 247 -16.57 -9.52 10.33
C PHE A 247 -17.93 -8.91 10.74
N SER A 248 -17.98 -7.60 10.91
CA SER A 248 -19.21 -6.87 11.15
C SER A 248 -19.72 -6.23 9.86
N GLY A 249 -21.03 -6.03 9.73
CA GLY A 249 -21.63 -5.14 8.74
C GLY A 249 -21.29 -3.66 8.95
N ALA A 250 -20.55 -3.33 9.98
CA ALA A 250 -20.02 -1.98 10.23
C ALA A 250 -18.66 -1.72 9.56
N ASP A 251 -18.05 -2.70 8.89
CA ASP A 251 -16.83 -2.50 8.12
C ASP A 251 -17.08 -1.48 6.99
N VAL A 252 -16.20 -0.50 6.84
CA VAL A 252 -16.31 0.58 5.85
C VAL A 252 -14.97 0.82 5.17
N ILE A 253 -14.99 0.88 3.85
CA ILE A 253 -13.82 1.26 3.04
C ILE A 253 -14.05 2.67 2.50
N GLY A 254 -13.09 3.57 2.70
CA GLY A 254 -13.11 4.92 2.15
C GLY A 254 -12.77 4.92 0.65
N GLU A 255 -13.36 5.85 -0.08
CA GLU A 255 -13.18 5.98 -1.54
C GLU A 255 -11.99 6.87 -1.93
N THR A 256 -11.55 7.77 -1.03
CA THR A 256 -10.48 8.72 -1.31
C THR A 256 -9.12 8.06 -1.31
N THR A 257 -8.40 8.16 -2.44
CA THR A 257 -6.97 7.83 -2.49
C THR A 257 -6.17 8.91 -1.78
N LEU A 258 -5.51 8.54 -0.69
CA LEU A 258 -4.73 9.45 0.15
C LEU A 258 -3.33 9.69 -0.42
N VAL A 259 -2.77 10.86 -0.13
CA VAL A 259 -1.37 11.16 -0.47
C VAL A 259 -0.47 10.59 0.63
N PRO A 260 0.46 9.66 0.34
CA PRO A 260 1.37 9.12 1.34
C PRO A 260 2.18 10.21 2.06
N SER A 261 2.47 9.97 3.35
CA SER A 261 3.22 10.89 4.21
C SER A 261 2.62 12.31 4.32
N SER A 262 1.30 12.46 4.11
CA SER A 262 0.56 13.70 4.37
C SER A 262 -0.33 13.55 5.60
N TRP A 263 -0.61 14.68 6.28
CA TRP A 263 -1.56 14.70 7.38
C TRP A 263 -2.98 14.44 6.88
N VAL A 264 -3.67 13.53 7.54
CA VAL A 264 -5.05 13.12 7.26
C VAL A 264 -5.88 13.22 8.53
N HIS A 265 -7.05 13.85 8.44
CA HIS A 265 -8.06 13.79 9.47
C HIS A 265 -9.04 12.66 9.17
N VAL A 266 -9.18 11.72 10.05
CA VAL A 266 -10.10 10.58 9.92
C VAL A 266 -11.12 10.58 11.05
N VAL A 267 -12.39 10.37 10.71
CA VAL A 267 -13.47 10.20 11.69
C VAL A 267 -14.32 9.01 11.28
N HIS A 268 -14.49 8.08 12.21
CA HIS A 268 -15.46 6.99 12.09
C HIS A 268 -16.64 7.28 13.01
N THR A 269 -17.85 7.33 12.47
CA THR A 269 -19.09 7.44 13.25
C THR A 269 -19.93 6.18 13.11
N TYR A 270 -20.42 5.67 14.20
CA TYR A 270 -21.28 4.50 14.23
C TYR A 270 -22.56 4.78 15.02
N GLN A 271 -23.69 4.43 14.40
CA GLN A 271 -24.97 4.29 15.05
C GLN A 271 -25.63 3.05 14.46
N LYS A 272 -26.34 2.26 15.26
CA LYS A 272 -26.90 0.97 14.83
C LYS A 272 -27.46 1.02 13.40
N GLY A 273 -26.88 0.22 12.50
CA GLY A 273 -27.25 0.15 11.08
C GLY A 273 -26.68 1.26 10.20
N ASP A 274 -25.84 2.14 10.73
CA ASP A 274 -25.22 3.25 9.97
C ASP A 274 -23.77 3.44 10.48
N SER A 275 -22.82 2.99 9.69
CA SER A 275 -21.38 3.14 9.92
C SER A 275 -20.78 3.99 8.80
N ARG A 276 -20.11 5.08 9.14
CA ARG A 276 -19.58 6.06 8.19
C ARG A 276 -18.14 6.41 8.50
N VAL A 277 -17.34 6.55 7.46
CA VAL A 277 -16.00 7.12 7.54
C VAL A 277 -15.96 8.47 6.84
N TYR A 278 -15.29 9.43 7.47
CA TYR A 278 -15.04 10.76 6.94
C TYR A 278 -13.53 10.96 6.82
N VAL A 279 -13.12 11.57 5.73
CA VAL A 279 -11.73 11.95 5.47
C VAL A 279 -11.68 13.44 5.22
N ASN A 280 -10.81 14.14 5.97
CA ASN A 280 -10.65 15.60 5.84
C ASN A 280 -11.97 16.37 5.88
N GLY A 281 -12.86 15.99 6.80
CA GLY A 281 -14.14 16.63 7.05
C GLY A 281 -15.27 16.32 6.07
N ALA A 282 -15.04 15.48 5.08
CA ALA A 282 -16.03 15.04 4.08
C ALA A 282 -16.36 13.56 4.24
N LEU A 283 -17.63 13.19 3.97
CA LEU A 283 -18.03 11.78 3.95
C LEU A 283 -17.27 11.06 2.85
N ASP A 284 -16.62 9.94 3.20
CA ASP A 284 -15.74 9.17 2.34
C ASP A 284 -16.20 7.73 2.09
N GLY A 285 -17.01 7.18 3.00
CA GLY A 285 -17.60 5.85 2.84
C GLY A 285 -18.73 5.57 3.82
N VAL A 286 -19.61 4.64 3.43
CA VAL A 286 -20.75 4.17 4.25
C VAL A 286 -20.81 2.66 4.15
N SER A 287 -21.10 1.97 5.26
CA SER A 287 -21.28 0.52 5.25
C SER A 287 -22.51 0.09 4.43
N SER A 288 -22.44 -1.10 3.85
CA SER A 288 -23.52 -1.68 3.04
C SER A 288 -24.67 -2.30 3.85
N THR A 289 -24.75 -2.10 5.13
CA THR A 289 -25.86 -2.46 6.06
C THR A 289 -26.31 -3.92 6.17
N GLU A 290 -25.86 -4.85 5.35
CA GLU A 290 -26.34 -6.24 5.30
C GLU A 290 -25.60 -7.24 6.22
N GLY A 291 -24.61 -6.79 6.98
CA GLY A 291 -23.83 -7.65 7.87
C GLY A 291 -24.29 -7.64 9.33
N ALA A 292 -23.71 -8.51 10.14
CA ALA A 292 -23.94 -8.54 11.59
C ALA A 292 -23.53 -7.19 12.22
N PRO A 293 -24.37 -6.61 13.10
CA PRO A 293 -24.04 -5.36 13.79
C PRO A 293 -22.82 -5.56 14.72
N LEU A 294 -22.23 -4.45 15.18
CA LEU A 294 -21.23 -4.51 16.23
C LEU A 294 -21.79 -5.20 17.49
N SER A 295 -20.96 -5.96 18.16
CA SER A 295 -21.24 -6.68 19.40
C SER A 295 -20.11 -6.45 20.42
N LEU A 296 -19.85 -5.17 20.69
CA LEU A 296 -18.82 -4.72 21.62
C LEU A 296 -19.12 -5.20 23.05
N LYS A 297 -18.10 -5.61 23.80
CA LYS A 297 -18.22 -6.07 25.19
C LYS A 297 -17.40 -5.23 26.14
N SER A 298 -17.84 -5.22 27.40
CA SER A 298 -17.11 -4.62 28.50
C SER A 298 -16.46 -5.72 29.34
N PRO A 299 -15.24 -5.50 29.88
CA PRO A 299 -14.42 -4.31 29.66
C PRO A 299 -13.76 -4.31 28.29
N ALA A 300 -13.56 -3.13 27.73
CA ALA A 300 -12.85 -2.92 26.49
C ALA A 300 -11.37 -2.58 26.75
N ARG A 301 -10.55 -2.66 25.71
CA ARG A 301 -9.20 -2.09 25.69
C ARG A 301 -9.10 -1.01 24.62
N MET A 302 -8.08 -0.17 24.69
CA MET A 302 -7.77 0.81 23.65
C MET A 302 -6.27 0.96 23.45
N TYR A 303 -5.88 1.04 22.16
CA TYR A 303 -4.50 1.17 21.76
C TYR A 303 -4.37 2.18 20.60
N ILE A 304 -3.36 3.06 20.69
CA ILE A 304 -3.04 4.03 19.65
C ILE A 304 -1.71 3.63 19.03
N GLY A 305 -1.67 3.54 17.69
CA GLY A 305 -0.49 3.12 16.95
C GLY A 305 -0.37 1.62 16.74
N GLY A 306 -1.50 0.89 16.65
CA GLY A 306 -1.54 -0.54 16.41
C GLY A 306 -2.72 -1.25 17.09
N TRP A 307 -2.60 -2.56 17.18
CA TRP A 307 -3.46 -3.41 18.01
C TRP A 307 -2.62 -4.54 18.61
N TYR A 308 -2.33 -4.48 19.90
CA TYR A 308 -1.33 -5.32 20.56
C TYR A 308 0.05 -5.19 19.89
N ASP A 309 0.64 -6.31 19.47
CA ASP A 309 1.88 -6.40 18.71
C ASP A 309 1.66 -6.46 17.19
N SER A 310 0.40 -6.28 16.75
CA SER A 310 -0.01 -6.41 15.35
C SER A 310 -0.40 -5.07 14.74
N TYR A 311 -0.25 -4.96 13.42
CA TYR A 311 -0.66 -3.80 12.59
C TYR A 311 -0.07 -2.47 13.10
N GLN A 312 1.19 -2.52 13.52
CA GLN A 312 1.87 -1.39 14.15
C GLN A 312 1.99 -0.20 13.21
N PHE A 313 1.78 0.98 13.76
CA PHE A 313 1.84 2.24 13.05
C PHE A 313 3.28 2.78 13.03
N VAL A 314 3.68 3.40 11.90
CA VAL A 314 4.92 4.16 11.76
C VAL A 314 4.60 5.51 11.15
N GLY A 315 5.02 6.58 11.83
CA GLY A 315 4.70 7.95 11.46
C GLY A 315 4.27 8.79 12.66
N GLU A 316 3.44 9.79 12.46
CA GLU A 316 2.92 10.67 13.50
C GLU A 316 1.42 10.54 13.68
N ILE A 317 0.97 10.57 14.93
CA ILE A 317 -0.45 10.64 15.31
C ILE A 317 -0.67 11.84 16.25
N ASP A 318 -1.79 12.52 16.06
CA ASP A 318 -2.21 13.69 16.79
C ASP A 318 -3.73 13.65 17.07
N GLU A 319 -4.20 14.32 18.13
CA GLU A 319 -5.61 14.57 18.42
C GLU A 319 -6.51 13.34 18.36
N VAL A 320 -6.17 12.27 19.06
CA VAL A 320 -7.01 11.06 19.12
C VAL A 320 -8.19 11.28 20.06
N ARG A 321 -9.41 10.99 19.61
CA ARG A 321 -10.63 11.19 20.39
C ARG A 321 -11.60 10.02 20.24
N LEU A 322 -12.25 9.67 21.33
CA LEU A 322 -13.34 8.72 21.40
C LEU A 322 -14.56 9.34 22.11
N SER A 323 -15.74 9.23 21.50
CA SER A 323 -16.98 9.69 22.11
C SER A 323 -18.10 8.66 21.98
N ARG A 324 -19.09 8.72 22.92
CA ARG A 324 -20.30 7.86 22.96
C ARG A 324 -21.45 8.37 22.08
N ILE A 325 -21.18 9.35 21.23
CA ILE A 325 -22.16 9.98 20.34
C ILE A 325 -21.71 9.74 18.91
N ALA A 326 -22.60 9.34 18.02
CA ALA A 326 -22.36 9.41 16.58
C ALA A 326 -22.41 10.87 16.15
N ARG A 327 -21.28 11.50 15.90
CA ARG A 327 -21.17 12.91 15.51
C ARG A 327 -21.81 13.14 14.14
N SER A 328 -22.51 14.26 13.99
CA SER A 328 -23.14 14.65 12.74
C SER A 328 -22.08 15.08 11.69
N ALA A 329 -22.44 15.04 10.42
CA ALA A 329 -21.59 15.53 9.34
C ALA A 329 -21.17 17.01 9.54
N GLY A 330 -22.10 17.85 10.07
CA GLY A 330 -21.81 19.24 10.42
C GLY A 330 -20.76 19.37 11.53
N TRP A 331 -20.82 18.48 12.54
CA TRP A 331 -19.80 18.42 13.58
C TRP A 331 -18.42 18.09 12.99
N VAL A 332 -18.31 16.98 12.24
CA VAL A 332 -17.06 16.51 11.62
C VAL A 332 -16.47 17.57 10.69
N LYS A 333 -17.32 18.22 9.90
CA LYS A 333 -16.90 19.34 9.05
C LYS A 333 -16.29 20.48 9.86
N LEU A 334 -16.94 20.90 10.96
CA LEU A 334 -16.44 22.00 11.80
C LEU A 334 -15.12 21.62 12.49
N GLU A 335 -14.93 20.37 12.93
CA GLU A 335 -13.66 19.91 13.49
C GLU A 335 -12.54 20.04 12.49
N TYR A 336 -12.69 19.51 11.27
CA TYR A 336 -11.70 19.66 10.23
C TYR A 336 -11.41 21.12 9.88
N GLU A 337 -12.48 21.94 9.64
CA GLU A 337 -12.35 23.35 9.29
C GLU A 337 -11.69 24.19 10.39
N ASN A 338 -11.76 23.76 11.64
CA ASN A 338 -11.14 24.41 12.79
C ASN A 338 -9.68 23.96 13.02
N GLN A 339 -9.42 22.67 12.82
CA GLN A 339 -8.14 22.06 13.19
C GLN A 339 -7.09 22.14 12.06
N LYS A 340 -7.49 22.11 10.78
CA LYS A 340 -6.55 22.18 9.64
C LYS A 340 -5.66 23.43 9.66
N PRO A 341 -4.46 23.41 9.03
CA PRO A 341 -3.53 24.56 9.04
C PRO A 341 -4.12 25.84 8.45
N LEU A 342 -4.90 25.72 7.37
CA LEU A 342 -5.61 26.82 6.74
C LEU A 342 -7.05 26.89 7.24
N GLN A 343 -7.22 26.95 8.56
CA GLN A 343 -8.50 26.90 9.24
C GLN A 343 -9.42 28.07 8.84
N SER A 344 -10.71 27.78 8.73
CA SER A 344 -11.70 28.78 8.26
C SER A 344 -12.76 29.14 9.30
N LEU A 345 -12.86 28.41 10.41
CA LEU A 345 -13.95 28.55 11.39
C LEU A 345 -13.78 29.74 12.33
N VAL A 346 -12.56 29.99 12.80
CA VAL A 346 -12.30 31.06 13.80
C VAL A 346 -11.39 32.12 13.20
N GLY A 347 -11.73 33.37 13.38
CA GLY A 347 -10.85 34.48 13.02
C GLY A 347 -9.86 34.85 14.12
N PRO A 348 -8.89 35.72 13.80
CA PRO A 348 -7.95 36.22 14.79
C PRO A 348 -8.61 37.23 15.73
N LEU A 349 -7.89 37.66 16.75
CA LEU A 349 -8.30 38.74 17.64
C LEU A 349 -8.45 40.03 16.82
N VAL A 350 -9.62 40.65 16.82
CA VAL A 350 -9.92 41.84 16.00
C VAL A 350 -9.11 43.03 16.53
N ARG A 351 -8.33 43.67 15.66
CA ARG A 351 -7.60 44.92 15.95
C ARG A 351 -8.47 46.13 15.77
N SER A 352 -8.33 47.13 16.63
CA SER A 352 -8.97 48.43 16.49
C SER A 352 -8.34 49.21 15.34
N GLY A 353 -9.14 49.94 14.59
CA GLY A 353 -8.70 50.79 13.48
C GLY A 353 -9.53 50.61 12.23
N SER A 354 -9.10 51.19 11.12
CA SER A 354 -9.82 51.19 9.83
C SER A 354 -8.92 50.97 8.62
N GLN A 355 -7.63 50.71 8.82
CA GLN A 355 -6.68 50.51 7.73
C GLN A 355 -6.87 49.22 7.01
N PHE A 356 -6.89 49.26 5.66
CA PHE A 356 -6.86 48.09 4.80
C PHE A 356 -5.89 48.37 3.64
N ALA A 357 -4.71 47.74 3.70
CA ALA A 357 -3.61 48.03 2.77
C ALA A 357 -2.63 46.85 2.65
N VAL A 358 -1.86 46.87 1.57
CA VAL A 358 -0.71 45.98 1.34
C VAL A 358 0.53 46.82 0.98
N SER A 359 1.73 46.28 1.27
CA SER A 359 2.99 46.98 0.97
C SER A 359 3.29 47.06 -0.52
N GLU A 360 2.81 46.10 -1.31
CA GLU A 360 3.12 45.97 -2.74
C GLU A 360 1.85 46.06 -3.60
N LYS A 361 1.89 46.90 -4.63
CA LYS A 361 0.79 47.01 -5.60
C LYS A 361 1.03 46.18 -6.88
N LYS A 362 2.26 45.81 -7.14
CA LYS A 362 2.70 44.96 -8.26
C LYS A 362 4.04 44.33 -7.92
N ILE A 363 4.20 43.06 -8.27
CA ILE A 363 5.42 42.29 -7.99
C ILE A 363 6.02 41.81 -9.31
N THR A 364 7.36 41.92 -9.42
CA THR A 364 8.14 41.26 -10.47
C THR A 364 9.29 40.52 -9.82
N LEU A 365 9.32 39.20 -10.00
CA LEU A 365 10.34 38.30 -9.43
C LEU A 365 11.08 37.55 -10.53
N LEU A 366 12.33 37.22 -10.25
CA LEU A 366 13.02 36.14 -10.95
C LEU A 366 12.65 34.83 -10.26
N GLU A 367 12.54 33.73 -11.02
CA GLU A 367 12.35 32.40 -10.44
C GLU A 367 13.43 32.06 -9.42
N GLY A 368 13.09 31.25 -8.42
CA GLY A 368 13.96 30.93 -7.30
C GLY A 368 14.22 32.07 -6.33
N ARG A 369 13.48 33.19 -6.45
CA ARG A 369 13.50 34.30 -5.51
C ARG A 369 12.16 34.41 -4.78
N SER A 370 12.19 35.01 -3.59
CA SER A 370 10.99 35.26 -2.80
C SER A 370 10.87 36.74 -2.43
N ILE A 371 9.65 37.17 -2.10
CA ILE A 371 9.33 38.49 -1.57
C ILE A 371 8.32 38.35 -0.45
N THR A 372 8.50 39.11 0.64
CA THR A 372 7.50 39.19 1.70
C THR A 372 6.64 40.42 1.48
N VAL A 373 5.32 40.24 1.40
CA VAL A 373 4.31 41.30 1.32
C VAL A 373 3.67 41.45 2.68
N ASN A 374 3.66 42.68 3.20
CA ASN A 374 3.02 42.99 4.47
C ASN A 374 1.63 43.61 4.20
N ALA A 375 0.70 43.33 5.09
CA ALA A 375 -0.68 43.79 5.01
C ALA A 375 -1.14 44.44 6.34
N ARG A 376 -2.20 45.28 6.24
CA ARG A 376 -2.98 45.79 7.37
C ARG A 376 -4.45 45.51 7.12
N ALA A 377 -5.18 45.11 8.13
CA ALA A 377 -6.60 44.79 8.06
C ALA A 377 -7.27 45.03 9.42
N ASP A 378 -7.25 46.32 9.84
CA ASP A 378 -7.89 46.71 11.11
C ASP A 378 -9.41 46.50 11.02
N GLY A 379 -10.02 45.99 12.09
CA GLY A 379 -11.44 45.65 12.16
C GLY A 379 -11.84 44.38 11.41
N ALA A 380 -10.92 43.69 10.76
CA ALA A 380 -11.20 42.43 10.07
C ALA A 380 -11.46 41.28 11.04
N GLN A 381 -12.46 40.48 10.73
CA GLN A 381 -12.81 39.24 11.46
C GLN A 381 -12.06 38.01 10.93
N LYS A 382 -11.51 38.08 9.73
CA LYS A 382 -10.71 37.01 9.11
C LYS A 382 -9.92 37.56 7.93
N VAL A 383 -8.73 37.05 7.68
CA VAL A 383 -7.93 37.41 6.52
C VAL A 383 -7.40 36.20 5.80
N TYR A 384 -7.27 36.31 4.47
CA TYR A 384 -6.75 35.30 3.59
C TYR A 384 -5.75 35.86 2.60
N TRP A 385 -4.68 35.12 2.34
CA TRP A 385 -3.86 35.27 1.16
C TRP A 385 -4.27 34.20 0.15
N VAL A 386 -4.63 34.65 -1.07
CA VAL A 386 -5.12 33.75 -2.12
C VAL A 386 -4.23 33.93 -3.35
N ILE A 387 -3.76 32.81 -3.89
CA ILE A 387 -3.05 32.76 -5.17
C ILE A 387 -4.05 32.41 -6.27
N LYS A 388 -4.11 33.24 -7.32
CA LYS A 388 -4.90 32.98 -8.52
C LYS A 388 -3.96 32.75 -9.69
N ARG A 389 -4.02 31.51 -10.24
CA ARG A 389 -3.19 31.12 -11.39
C ARG A 389 -4.03 30.25 -12.33
N ASP A 390 -3.97 30.50 -13.62
CA ASP A 390 -4.66 29.74 -14.67
C ASP A 390 -6.16 29.51 -14.39
N GLY A 391 -6.86 30.52 -13.91
CA GLY A 391 -8.28 30.46 -13.55
C GLY A 391 -8.61 29.73 -12.26
N LYS A 392 -7.63 29.12 -11.61
CA LYS A 392 -7.78 28.46 -10.30
C LYS A 392 -7.40 29.40 -9.16
N GLN A 393 -8.09 29.25 -8.04
CA GLN A 393 -7.80 29.98 -6.80
C GLN A 393 -7.43 28.99 -5.70
N SER A 394 -6.38 29.31 -4.93
CA SER A 394 -5.98 28.56 -3.76
C SER A 394 -5.66 29.49 -2.60
N VAL A 395 -6.14 29.13 -1.40
CA VAL A 395 -5.76 29.85 -0.18
C VAL A 395 -4.32 29.44 0.16
N ALA A 396 -3.44 30.43 0.27
CA ALA A 396 -2.02 30.23 0.54
C ALA A 396 -1.66 30.48 2.03
N ALA A 397 -2.37 31.40 2.68
CA ALA A 397 -2.25 31.64 4.13
C ALA A 397 -3.56 32.18 4.70
N VAL A 398 -3.75 31.97 5.99
CA VAL A 398 -4.92 32.40 6.76
C VAL A 398 -4.42 33.12 8.02
N ASP A 399 -5.07 34.23 8.35
CA ASP A 399 -4.81 35.02 9.55
C ASP A 399 -3.34 35.42 9.71
N ARG A 400 -2.69 35.77 8.58
CA ARG A 400 -1.33 36.32 8.51
C ARG A 400 -1.33 37.73 7.92
N LEU A 401 -0.60 38.65 8.58
CA LEU A 401 -0.40 39.98 8.09
C LEU A 401 0.86 40.11 7.22
N ALA A 402 1.71 39.11 7.23
CA ALA A 402 2.83 39.00 6.30
C ALA A 402 2.73 37.69 5.52
N PHE A 403 2.99 37.77 4.22
CA PHE A 403 3.02 36.58 3.34
C PHE A 403 4.28 36.59 2.48
N THR A 404 5.06 35.52 2.54
CA THR A 404 6.23 35.34 1.69
C THR A 404 5.83 34.59 0.43
N LEU A 405 5.83 35.23 -0.70
CA LEU A 405 5.64 34.62 -2.00
C LEU A 405 6.97 34.09 -2.51
N ASP A 406 7.06 32.78 -2.67
CA ASP A 406 8.17 32.14 -3.38
C ASP A 406 7.79 32.03 -4.87
N ALA A 407 8.66 32.51 -5.73
CA ALA A 407 8.47 32.42 -7.19
C ALA A 407 8.54 30.95 -7.68
N GLY A 408 9.23 30.06 -6.94
CA GLY A 408 9.46 28.69 -7.34
C GLY A 408 10.19 28.60 -8.69
N ARG A 409 9.92 27.50 -9.42
CA ARG A 409 10.40 27.29 -10.79
C ARG A 409 9.26 27.59 -11.77
N VAL A 410 9.59 28.19 -12.91
CA VAL A 410 8.63 28.48 -13.99
C VAL A 410 9.23 28.10 -15.34
N THR A 411 8.38 27.82 -16.31
CA THR A 411 8.74 27.66 -17.72
C THR A 411 8.32 28.90 -18.46
N GLY A 412 9.29 29.71 -18.90
CA GLY A 412 9.04 31.03 -19.48
C GLY A 412 8.54 32.07 -18.45
N THR A 413 8.07 33.19 -18.94
CA THR A 413 7.47 34.24 -18.09
C THR A 413 6.05 33.85 -17.70
N THR A 414 5.81 33.71 -16.41
CA THR A 414 4.51 33.31 -15.84
C THR A 414 3.88 34.48 -15.10
N SER A 415 2.57 34.67 -15.25
CA SER A 415 1.78 35.68 -14.53
C SER A 415 0.79 34.99 -13.59
N LEU A 416 0.63 35.54 -12.39
CA LEU A 416 -0.38 35.18 -11.43
C LEU A 416 -0.88 36.43 -10.68
N SER A 417 -1.95 36.30 -9.90
CA SER A 417 -2.39 37.33 -8.96
C SER A 417 -2.30 36.82 -7.53
N LEU A 418 -1.65 37.61 -6.67
CA LEU A 418 -1.70 37.42 -5.22
C LEU A 418 -2.80 38.33 -4.68
N GLN A 419 -3.81 37.78 -4.01
CA GLN A 419 -4.91 38.55 -3.46
C GLN A 419 -4.86 38.55 -1.93
N PHE A 420 -4.94 39.74 -1.31
CA PHE A 420 -5.22 39.87 0.11
C PHE A 420 -6.72 40.13 0.29
N LYS A 421 -7.41 39.24 0.99
CA LYS A 421 -8.86 39.27 1.24
C LYS A 421 -9.10 39.37 2.73
N ALA A 422 -9.96 40.27 3.16
CA ALA A 422 -10.37 40.45 4.55
C ALA A 422 -11.90 40.45 4.68
N ILE A 423 -12.41 39.73 5.67
CA ILE A 423 -13.83 39.63 6.01
C ILE A 423 -14.11 40.61 7.15
N TYR A 424 -15.02 41.52 6.93
CA TYR A 424 -15.53 42.47 7.90
C TYR A 424 -16.99 42.16 8.27
N PRO A 425 -17.58 42.78 9.32
CA PRO A 425 -18.97 42.54 9.70
C PRO A 425 -19.98 42.60 8.56
N ASN A 426 -19.87 43.57 7.69
CA ASN A 426 -20.85 43.85 6.66
C ASN A 426 -20.31 43.78 5.22
N GLU A 427 -19.00 43.56 5.04
CA GLU A 427 -18.38 43.55 3.71
C GLU A 427 -17.17 42.64 3.64
N VAL A 428 -16.77 42.32 2.41
CA VAL A 428 -15.49 41.64 2.12
C VAL A 428 -14.65 42.58 1.30
N ARG A 429 -13.45 42.94 1.80
CA ARG A 429 -12.48 43.77 1.06
C ARG A 429 -11.41 42.91 0.43
N MET A 430 -10.96 43.23 -0.74
CA MET A 430 -9.94 42.53 -1.50
C MET A 430 -8.99 43.50 -2.19
N LEU A 431 -7.71 43.15 -2.18
CA LEU A 431 -6.65 43.81 -2.94
C LEU A 431 -5.93 42.77 -3.79
N ASP A 432 -5.99 42.96 -5.12
CA ASP A 432 -5.30 42.09 -6.06
C ASP A 432 -3.94 42.71 -6.43
N ILE A 433 -2.88 41.86 -6.29
CA ILE A 433 -1.49 42.25 -6.57
C ILE A 433 -1.04 41.47 -7.80
N PRO A 434 -0.92 42.05 -8.98
CA PRO A 434 -0.38 41.38 -10.14
C PRO A 434 1.06 40.99 -9.92
N VAL A 435 1.38 39.71 -10.20
CA VAL A 435 2.72 39.14 -10.05
C VAL A 435 3.20 38.62 -11.40
N THR A 436 4.41 38.98 -11.77
CA THR A 436 5.12 38.48 -12.95
C THR A 436 6.38 37.78 -12.48
N ILE A 437 6.52 36.49 -12.79
CA ILE A 437 7.70 35.70 -12.53
C ILE A 437 8.42 35.48 -13.84
N ARG A 438 9.70 35.83 -13.89
CA ARG A 438 10.56 35.69 -15.07
C ARG A 438 11.48 34.51 -14.91
N GLU A 439 11.57 33.71 -15.96
CA GLU A 439 12.54 32.60 -16.01
C GLU A 439 13.98 33.14 -15.91
N ASN A 440 14.81 32.50 -15.13
CA ASN A 440 16.21 32.86 -14.88
C ASN A 440 17.13 31.65 -14.73
N ILE A 441 16.58 30.49 -14.61
CA ILE A 441 17.31 29.22 -14.37
C ILE A 441 17.16 28.33 -15.62
N PRO A 442 18.24 27.97 -16.30
CA PRO A 442 18.15 27.19 -17.53
C PRO A 442 17.60 25.78 -17.27
N ASP A 443 16.85 25.24 -18.22
CA ASP A 443 16.44 23.84 -18.22
C ASP A 443 17.64 22.92 -18.51
N PRO A 444 17.55 21.63 -18.09
CA PRO A 444 18.61 20.66 -18.37
C PRO A 444 18.83 20.45 -19.87
N VAL A 445 20.09 20.46 -20.32
CA VAL A 445 20.48 20.06 -21.69
C VAL A 445 21.39 18.85 -21.59
N PHE A 446 20.97 17.73 -22.18
CA PHE A 446 21.74 16.48 -22.08
C PHE A 446 21.65 15.62 -23.33
N THR A 447 22.54 14.64 -23.42
CA THR A 447 22.49 13.58 -24.40
C THR A 447 22.30 12.25 -23.69
N LEU A 448 21.53 11.34 -24.31
CA LEU A 448 21.37 9.95 -23.87
C LEU A 448 22.03 9.03 -24.90
N THR A 449 22.95 8.18 -24.47
CA THR A 449 23.67 7.24 -25.32
C THR A 449 23.57 5.81 -24.80
N ALA A 450 23.41 4.85 -25.69
CA ALA A 450 23.45 3.42 -25.41
C ALA A 450 23.92 2.65 -26.64
N PRO A 451 24.40 1.39 -26.53
CA PRO A 451 24.68 0.53 -27.67
C PRO A 451 23.46 0.32 -28.56
N ALA A 452 23.64 0.29 -29.87
CA ALA A 452 22.53 0.04 -30.80
C ALA A 452 22.02 -1.41 -30.74
N THR A 453 22.88 -2.36 -30.35
CA THR A 453 22.60 -3.80 -30.29
C THR A 453 23.07 -4.39 -28.97
N TRP A 454 22.38 -5.43 -28.48
CA TRP A 454 22.73 -6.15 -27.26
C TRP A 454 22.38 -7.64 -27.38
N ASN A 455 23.29 -8.50 -26.94
CA ASN A 455 23.05 -9.94 -26.88
C ASN A 455 22.21 -10.38 -25.64
N GLY A 456 21.74 -9.43 -24.85
CA GLY A 456 20.94 -9.72 -23.67
C GLY A 456 21.70 -10.38 -22.50
N ARG A 457 23.02 -10.55 -22.59
CA ARG A 457 23.83 -11.25 -21.58
C ARG A 457 24.99 -10.42 -21.05
N ALA A 458 25.71 -9.74 -21.90
CA ALA A 458 26.79 -8.85 -21.48
C ALA A 458 26.20 -7.60 -20.81
N THR A 459 26.80 -7.11 -19.75
CA THR A 459 26.38 -5.86 -19.11
C THR A 459 26.61 -4.68 -20.06
N VAL A 460 25.54 -3.90 -20.30
CA VAL A 460 25.59 -2.68 -21.12
C VAL A 460 25.02 -1.51 -20.34
N GLN A 461 25.31 -0.28 -20.77
CA GLN A 461 24.91 0.94 -20.08
C GLN A 461 24.24 1.91 -21.03
N ALA A 462 23.14 2.53 -20.56
CA ALA A 462 22.62 3.77 -21.10
C ALA A 462 23.11 4.93 -20.24
N VAL A 463 23.74 5.94 -20.85
CA VAL A 463 24.45 7.00 -20.13
C VAL A 463 23.88 8.36 -20.49
N VAL A 464 23.56 9.14 -19.47
CA VAL A 464 23.20 10.57 -19.57
C VAL A 464 24.47 11.41 -19.42
N ARG A 465 24.68 12.33 -20.34
CA ARG A 465 25.73 13.36 -20.23
C ARG A 465 25.10 14.75 -20.34
N MET A 466 25.16 15.50 -19.26
CA MET A 466 24.58 16.85 -19.17
C MET A 466 25.62 17.88 -19.67
N SER A 467 25.26 18.68 -20.68
CA SER A 467 26.15 19.66 -21.29
C SER A 467 26.18 21.02 -20.56
N ASN A 468 25.08 21.37 -19.87
CA ASN A 468 24.99 22.65 -19.18
C ASN A 468 25.05 22.55 -17.64
N LEU A 469 25.64 21.48 -17.11
CA LEU A 469 25.73 21.23 -15.66
C LEU A 469 26.40 22.38 -14.88
N ALA A 470 27.42 23.04 -15.47
CA ALA A 470 28.09 24.17 -14.86
C ALA A 470 27.15 25.39 -14.69
N ALA A 471 26.32 25.67 -15.70
CA ALA A 471 25.34 26.75 -15.66
C ALA A 471 24.24 26.45 -14.60
N LEU A 472 23.78 25.23 -14.50
CA LEU A 472 22.83 24.79 -13.47
C LEU A 472 23.42 24.95 -12.07
N LYS A 473 24.64 24.51 -11.84
CA LYS A 473 25.33 24.63 -10.54
C LYS A 473 25.54 26.09 -10.13
N SER A 474 25.92 26.97 -11.06
CA SER A 474 26.17 28.40 -10.78
C SER A 474 24.94 29.13 -10.28
N LYS A 475 23.74 28.69 -10.66
CA LYS A 475 22.45 29.29 -10.23
C LYS A 475 21.92 28.71 -8.92
N ARG A 476 22.68 27.85 -8.24
CA ARG A 476 22.26 27.15 -6.98
C ARG A 476 20.92 26.44 -7.12
N VAL A 477 20.64 25.93 -8.29
CA VAL A 477 19.43 25.13 -8.54
C VAL A 477 19.60 23.79 -7.86
N GLY A 478 18.52 23.25 -7.31
CA GLY A 478 18.49 21.91 -6.73
C GLY A 478 19.03 20.84 -7.70
N ASN A 479 19.44 19.71 -7.17
CA ASN A 479 20.00 18.60 -7.96
C ASN A 479 19.01 18.21 -9.08
N ALA A 480 19.51 18.20 -10.31
CA ALA A 480 18.74 17.69 -11.44
C ALA A 480 18.42 16.18 -11.18
N LYS A 481 17.13 15.86 -11.12
CA LYS A 481 16.66 14.48 -10.92
C LYS A 481 16.53 13.81 -12.28
N THR A 482 17.18 12.66 -12.42
CA THR A 482 17.03 11.80 -13.61
C THR A 482 16.05 10.68 -13.30
N GLU A 483 15.02 10.57 -14.11
CA GLU A 483 14.05 9.48 -14.09
C GLU A 483 14.24 8.57 -15.30
N TRP A 484 14.27 7.28 -15.05
CA TRP A 484 14.48 6.27 -16.07
C TRP A 484 13.19 5.48 -16.31
N SER A 485 12.79 5.37 -17.56
CA SER A 485 11.73 4.47 -17.99
C SER A 485 12.26 3.49 -19.04
N VAL A 486 11.83 2.26 -18.93
CA VAL A 486 12.16 1.18 -19.87
C VAL A 486 10.84 0.67 -20.42
N SER A 487 10.76 0.47 -21.75
CA SER A 487 9.58 -0.14 -22.36
C SER A 487 9.23 -1.48 -21.67
N PRO A 488 7.96 -1.97 -21.75
CA PRO A 488 7.60 -3.26 -21.20
C PRO A 488 8.42 -4.36 -21.87
N PHE A 489 9.53 -4.70 -21.23
CA PHE A 489 10.53 -5.64 -21.69
C PHE A 489 11.17 -6.29 -20.46
N GLY A 490 11.27 -7.61 -20.46
CA GLY A 490 11.88 -8.32 -19.34
C GLY A 490 13.39 -8.07 -19.28
N VAL A 491 13.85 -7.17 -18.41
CA VAL A 491 15.27 -6.90 -18.19
C VAL A 491 15.62 -6.84 -16.70
N ILE A 492 16.78 -7.37 -16.37
CA ILE A 492 17.45 -7.13 -15.08
C ILE A 492 18.29 -5.87 -15.23
N LYS A 493 18.01 -4.87 -14.37
CA LYS A 493 18.61 -3.54 -14.45
C LYS A 493 18.97 -2.98 -13.08
N GLU A 494 19.89 -2.02 -13.09
CA GLU A 494 20.31 -1.25 -11.93
C GLU A 494 20.39 0.23 -12.31
N ILE A 495 19.87 1.10 -11.44
CA ILE A 495 19.99 2.55 -11.62
C ILE A 495 21.17 3.06 -10.80
N ALA A 496 22.09 3.75 -11.46
CA ALA A 496 23.21 4.45 -10.85
C ALA A 496 23.21 5.93 -11.26
N PRO A 497 23.92 6.82 -10.56
CA PRO A 497 23.97 8.23 -10.90
C PRO A 497 24.34 8.47 -12.38
N GLY A 498 23.41 9.09 -13.13
CA GLY A 498 23.60 9.41 -14.55
C GLY A 498 23.64 8.21 -15.52
N LYS A 499 23.34 7.01 -15.07
CA LYS A 499 23.32 5.83 -15.94
C LYS A 499 22.32 4.76 -15.50
N LEU A 500 21.82 4.03 -16.50
CA LEU A 500 21.07 2.80 -16.34
C LEU A 500 21.95 1.64 -16.78
N ILE A 501 22.18 0.68 -15.91
CA ILE A 501 22.99 -0.51 -16.17
C ILE A 501 22.03 -1.65 -16.48
N LEU A 502 22.12 -2.24 -17.66
CA LEU A 502 21.36 -3.41 -18.08
C LEU A 502 22.22 -4.65 -17.89
N LYS A 503 21.78 -5.58 -17.07
CA LYS A 503 22.53 -6.80 -16.71
C LYS A 503 22.13 -8.00 -17.56
N ARG A 504 20.82 -8.12 -17.85
CA ARG A 504 20.28 -9.25 -18.60
C ARG A 504 18.93 -8.91 -19.23
N ALA A 505 18.68 -9.38 -20.45
CA ALA A 505 17.35 -9.43 -21.06
C ALA A 505 16.70 -10.81 -20.86
N GLN A 506 15.38 -10.87 -20.95
CA GLN A 506 14.57 -12.11 -20.87
C GLN A 506 13.74 -12.33 -22.14
N ASN A 507 13.95 -11.53 -23.15
CA ASN A 507 13.33 -11.68 -24.48
C ASN A 507 14.18 -10.98 -25.53
N SER A 508 14.03 -11.38 -26.80
CA SER A 508 14.56 -10.67 -27.97
C SER A 508 13.55 -9.63 -28.47
N GLY A 509 14.04 -8.53 -29.06
CA GLY A 509 13.17 -7.47 -29.58
C GLY A 509 13.80 -6.08 -29.46
N ILE A 510 12.99 -5.05 -29.58
CA ILE A 510 13.42 -3.66 -29.44
C ILE A 510 13.14 -3.16 -28.03
N LEU A 511 14.21 -2.92 -27.28
CA LEU A 511 14.16 -2.29 -25.97
C LEU A 511 14.25 -0.78 -26.14
N THR A 512 13.27 -0.03 -25.65
CA THR A 512 13.30 1.44 -25.61
C THR A 512 13.62 1.90 -24.21
N ILE A 513 14.63 2.76 -24.07
CA ILE A 513 15.04 3.40 -22.82
C ILE A 513 14.77 4.88 -22.95
N THR A 514 14.12 5.44 -21.98
CA THR A 514 13.83 6.87 -21.88
C THR A 514 14.45 7.43 -20.60
N ALA A 515 15.16 8.54 -20.72
CA ALA A 515 15.64 9.33 -19.60
C ALA A 515 14.94 10.67 -19.61
N THR A 516 14.31 11.04 -18.49
CA THR A 516 13.71 12.36 -18.26
C THR A 516 14.49 13.05 -17.16
N ILE A 517 14.99 14.25 -17.43
CA ILE A 517 15.69 15.06 -16.43
C ILE A 517 14.87 16.30 -16.16
N GLN A 518 14.67 16.56 -14.88
CA GLN A 518 13.98 17.75 -14.38
C GLN A 518 14.77 18.39 -13.24
N ASN A 519 14.71 19.72 -13.19
CA ASN A 519 15.23 20.51 -12.09
C ASN A 519 14.14 21.48 -11.53
N GLY A 520 12.88 21.10 -11.73
CA GLY A 520 11.69 21.90 -11.37
C GLY A 520 11.20 22.87 -12.45
N GLY A 521 11.95 23.02 -13.56
CA GLY A 521 11.50 23.71 -14.77
C GLY A 521 10.84 22.73 -15.77
N GLN A 522 11.03 22.97 -17.08
CA GLN A 522 10.53 22.07 -18.12
C GLN A 522 11.28 20.73 -18.07
N PRO A 523 10.59 19.60 -17.87
CA PRO A 523 11.21 18.28 -17.99
C PRO A 523 11.73 18.06 -19.43
N VAL A 524 12.97 17.62 -19.55
CA VAL A 524 13.58 17.28 -20.85
C VAL A 524 13.71 15.78 -20.95
N THR A 525 13.24 15.21 -22.06
CA THR A 525 13.18 13.77 -22.29
C THR A 525 13.92 13.38 -23.54
N HIS A 526 14.79 12.37 -23.41
CA HIS A 526 15.46 11.72 -24.55
C HIS A 526 15.24 10.21 -24.49
N MET A 527 15.20 9.57 -25.67
CA MET A 527 15.05 8.13 -25.79
C MET A 527 16.12 7.50 -26.70
N VAL A 528 16.48 6.28 -26.40
CA VAL A 528 17.34 5.43 -27.23
C VAL A 528 16.71 4.04 -27.38
N LYS A 529 17.01 3.37 -28.48
CA LYS A 529 16.54 2.02 -28.76
C LYS A 529 17.74 1.07 -28.87
N ILE A 530 17.59 -0.12 -28.28
CA ILE A 530 18.57 -1.20 -28.34
C ILE A 530 17.90 -2.40 -29.00
N ALA A 531 18.48 -2.93 -30.09
CA ALA A 531 18.03 -4.19 -30.66
C ALA A 531 18.63 -5.35 -29.85
N VAL A 532 17.79 -6.06 -29.13
CA VAL A 532 18.16 -7.21 -28.30
C VAL A 532 18.00 -8.49 -29.11
N LYS A 533 19.06 -9.30 -29.16
CA LYS A 533 19.04 -10.63 -29.76
C LYS A 533 19.65 -11.64 -28.79
N GLU A 534 18.79 -12.37 -28.09
CA GLU A 534 19.19 -13.38 -27.11
C GLU A 534 19.70 -14.66 -27.79
N PRO A 535 20.62 -15.41 -27.17
CA PRO A 535 20.97 -16.75 -27.55
C PRO A 535 19.77 -17.70 -27.33
N GLU A 536 19.66 -18.74 -28.16
CA GLU A 536 18.58 -19.75 -28.07
C GLU A 536 18.57 -20.50 -26.73
N ARG A 537 19.73 -20.68 -26.13
CA ARG A 537 19.92 -21.34 -24.83
C ARG A 537 20.96 -20.61 -24.00
N ASP A 538 20.66 -20.49 -22.70
CA ASP A 538 21.63 -20.03 -21.72
C ASP A 538 22.58 -21.15 -21.34
N PRO A 539 23.87 -20.85 -21.14
CA PRO A 539 24.79 -21.79 -20.52
C PRO A 539 24.34 -22.07 -19.08
N TRP A 540 24.51 -23.32 -18.65
CA TRP A 540 24.25 -23.67 -17.26
C TRP A 540 25.24 -22.95 -16.33
N VAL A 541 24.71 -22.32 -15.29
CA VAL A 541 25.52 -21.69 -14.23
C VAL A 541 25.70 -22.72 -13.11
N ALA A 542 26.93 -23.21 -12.93
CA ALA A 542 27.24 -24.16 -11.87
C ALA A 542 27.27 -23.47 -10.51
N ARG A 543 26.79 -24.14 -9.48
CA ARG A 543 26.94 -23.70 -8.09
C ARG A 543 28.42 -23.75 -7.68
N ILE A 544 28.93 -22.69 -7.10
CA ILE A 544 30.24 -22.67 -6.47
C ILE A 544 30.09 -23.23 -5.05
N PRO A 545 30.81 -24.30 -4.66
CA PRO A 545 30.73 -24.83 -3.31
C PRO A 545 31.33 -23.86 -2.28
N ALA A 546 30.82 -23.89 -1.06
CA ALA A 546 31.43 -23.21 0.06
C ALA A 546 32.75 -23.87 0.49
N LYS A 547 33.62 -23.14 1.19
CA LYS A 547 34.83 -23.73 1.78
C LYS A 547 34.51 -24.86 2.78
N ASP A 548 33.42 -24.71 3.52
CA ASP A 548 32.81 -25.77 4.33
C ASP A 548 31.44 -26.09 3.73
N ASP A 549 31.35 -27.17 2.96
CA ASP A 549 30.15 -27.61 2.26
C ASP A 549 29.98 -29.12 2.47
N LYS A 550 29.04 -29.48 3.32
CA LYS A 550 28.76 -30.86 3.70
C LYS A 550 27.31 -31.22 3.38
N PRO A 551 27.01 -32.48 2.99
CA PRO A 551 25.66 -32.95 2.88
C PRO A 551 24.98 -33.07 4.25
N GLU A 552 23.65 -33.09 4.23
CA GLU A 552 22.80 -33.31 5.41
C GLU A 552 21.88 -34.50 5.17
N ASP A 553 21.40 -35.12 6.25
CA ASP A 553 20.42 -36.22 6.17
C ASP A 553 19.13 -35.76 5.47
N GLY A 554 18.63 -36.52 4.53
CA GLY A 554 17.44 -36.23 3.76
C GLY A 554 17.63 -35.17 2.67
N GLN A 555 18.87 -34.68 2.42
CA GLN A 555 19.14 -33.62 1.46
C GLN A 555 18.80 -34.03 0.03
N PHE A 556 18.22 -33.06 -0.71
CA PHE A 556 17.95 -33.17 -2.12
C PHE A 556 19.04 -32.47 -2.95
N TYR A 557 19.49 -33.14 -4.00
CA TYR A 557 20.38 -32.59 -5.02
C TYR A 557 19.66 -32.42 -6.35
N ALA A 558 19.66 -31.19 -6.88
CA ALA A 558 19.07 -30.96 -8.20
C ALA A 558 20.03 -31.41 -9.31
N ARG A 559 19.51 -32.11 -10.32
CA ARG A 559 20.29 -32.45 -11.53
C ARG A 559 20.60 -31.20 -12.36
N ASP A 560 21.79 -31.12 -12.89
CA ASP A 560 22.33 -30.03 -13.70
C ASP A 560 22.10 -30.23 -15.21
N ALA A 561 22.89 -29.53 -16.06
CA ALA A 561 22.85 -29.65 -17.51
C ALA A 561 23.30 -31.03 -18.01
N ASP A 562 24.18 -31.71 -17.27
CA ASP A 562 24.66 -33.05 -17.57
C ASP A 562 23.70 -34.13 -17.08
N ASN A 563 22.53 -33.73 -16.57
CA ASN A 563 21.51 -34.61 -15.97
C ASN A 563 21.99 -35.35 -14.74
N GLU A 564 22.88 -34.80 -13.94
CA GLU A 564 23.43 -35.33 -12.70
C GLU A 564 23.37 -34.28 -11.58
N GLY A 565 23.17 -34.77 -10.34
CA GLY A 565 23.34 -33.93 -9.15
C GLY A 565 24.81 -33.82 -8.79
N ARG A 566 25.23 -32.71 -8.20
CA ARG A 566 26.63 -32.53 -7.78
C ARG A 566 26.71 -32.35 -6.27
N LEU A 567 27.18 -33.40 -5.61
CA LEU A 567 27.47 -33.41 -4.20
C LEU A 567 28.89 -32.91 -3.95
N TYR A 568 29.05 -31.94 -3.06
CA TYR A 568 30.34 -31.47 -2.57
C TYR A 568 30.52 -31.87 -1.12
N TYR A 569 31.76 -32.20 -0.75
CA TYR A 569 32.13 -32.46 0.62
C TYR A 569 33.48 -31.78 0.91
N ASN A 570 33.44 -30.52 1.36
CA ASN A 570 34.59 -29.68 1.56
C ASN A 570 34.76 -29.29 3.02
N GLY A 571 36.01 -29.01 3.45
CA GLY A 571 36.26 -28.50 4.78
C GLY A 571 37.73 -28.48 5.13
N ILE A 572 37.99 -28.19 6.38
CA ILE A 572 39.30 -28.32 7.04
C ILE A 572 39.13 -29.33 8.19
N LEU A 573 40.02 -30.29 8.30
CA LEU A 573 39.96 -31.27 9.37
C LEU A 573 40.48 -30.62 10.66
N ASP A 574 39.76 -30.79 11.74
CA ASP A 574 40.05 -30.25 13.07
C ASP A 574 41.17 -31.00 13.83
N THR A 575 41.53 -32.15 13.33
CA THR A 575 42.58 -33.01 13.91
C THR A 575 43.54 -33.48 12.82
N ALA A 576 44.79 -33.56 13.12
CA ALA A 576 45.81 -34.01 12.15
C ALA A 576 45.48 -35.44 11.66
N ALA A 577 45.63 -35.61 10.31
CA ALA A 577 45.51 -36.90 9.65
C ALA A 577 46.37 -36.94 8.41
N ASP A 578 46.76 -38.15 7.95
CA ASP A 578 47.53 -38.35 6.74
C ASP A 578 46.67 -38.17 5.48
N SER A 579 45.46 -38.65 5.58
CA SER A 579 44.46 -38.58 4.50
C SER A 579 43.02 -38.65 5.02
N VAL A 580 42.09 -38.26 4.15
CA VAL A 580 40.64 -38.39 4.34
C VAL A 580 40.06 -39.20 3.22
N PHE A 581 38.93 -39.88 3.51
CA PHE A 581 38.20 -40.64 2.49
C PHE A 581 36.72 -40.21 2.48
N LEU A 582 36.13 -40.29 1.30
CA LEU A 582 34.69 -40.20 1.08
C LEU A 582 34.21 -41.45 0.38
N LYS A 583 33.25 -42.15 0.97
CA LYS A 583 32.57 -43.30 0.38
C LYS A 583 31.12 -42.99 0.16
N VAL A 584 30.61 -43.20 -1.04
CA VAL A 584 29.21 -43.00 -1.42
C VAL A 584 28.59 -44.34 -1.78
N TYR A 585 27.42 -44.63 -1.27
CA TYR A 585 26.63 -45.81 -1.55
C TYR A 585 25.32 -45.42 -2.22
N ALA A 586 24.85 -46.18 -3.20
CA ALA A 586 23.56 -46.07 -3.86
C ALA A 586 22.77 -47.37 -3.55
N ASP A 587 21.61 -47.24 -2.91
CA ASP A 587 20.77 -48.39 -2.43
C ASP A 587 21.61 -49.41 -1.67
N ALA A 588 22.41 -48.94 -0.74
CA ALA A 588 23.36 -49.72 0.10
C ALA A 588 24.52 -50.37 -0.67
N LYS A 589 24.61 -50.23 -1.98
CA LYS A 589 25.74 -50.76 -2.79
C LYS A 589 26.84 -49.69 -2.93
N PRO A 590 28.14 -50.06 -2.95
CA PRO A 590 29.20 -49.11 -3.23
C PRO A 590 28.97 -48.41 -4.57
N TYR A 591 29.02 -47.07 -4.55
CA TYR A 591 28.83 -46.25 -5.74
C TYR A 591 30.10 -45.53 -6.17
N GLN A 592 30.75 -44.82 -5.24
CA GLN A 592 32.01 -44.15 -5.45
C GLN A 592 32.83 -44.12 -4.15
N ALA A 593 34.16 -44.27 -4.24
CA ALA A 593 35.04 -44.09 -3.10
C ALA A 593 36.29 -43.32 -3.58
N GLU A 594 36.72 -42.34 -2.79
CA GLU A 594 37.88 -41.53 -3.04
C GLU A 594 38.64 -41.27 -1.76
N THR A 595 39.95 -41.25 -1.83
CA THR A 595 40.83 -40.94 -0.70
C THR A 595 41.79 -39.83 -1.14
N LEU A 596 41.87 -38.76 -0.34
CA LEU A 596 42.73 -37.59 -0.57
C LEU A 596 43.80 -37.53 0.53
N ARG A 597 45.05 -37.38 0.11
CA ARG A 597 46.14 -37.05 1.03
C ARG A 597 46.00 -35.62 1.45
N LEU A 598 46.08 -35.31 2.73
CA LEU A 598 45.97 -33.96 3.25
C LEU A 598 47.26 -33.14 3.09
N ALA A 599 47.13 -31.89 2.77
CA ALA A 599 48.19 -30.90 2.86
C ALA A 599 48.40 -30.41 4.30
N ALA A 600 49.38 -29.55 4.51
CA ALA A 600 49.71 -29.07 5.87
C ALA A 600 48.56 -28.25 6.52
N ASP A 601 47.70 -27.62 5.72
CA ASP A 601 46.55 -26.89 6.18
C ASP A 601 45.30 -27.76 6.49
N GLN A 602 45.44 -29.05 6.32
CA GLN A 602 44.39 -30.08 6.56
C GLN A 602 43.09 -29.83 5.76
N SER A 603 43.15 -29.09 4.68
CA SER A 603 42.01 -28.84 3.80
C SER A 603 41.73 -30.03 2.88
N TYR A 604 40.41 -30.22 2.59
CA TYR A 604 39.92 -31.27 1.67
C TYR A 604 38.75 -30.77 0.84
N ALA A 605 38.59 -31.33 -0.36
CA ALA A 605 37.46 -31.05 -1.23
C ALA A 605 37.15 -32.26 -2.13
N PHE A 606 35.98 -32.83 -1.95
CA PHE A 606 35.46 -33.89 -2.80
C PHE A 606 34.30 -33.42 -3.65
N SER A 607 34.12 -34.02 -4.81
CA SER A 607 32.99 -33.77 -5.70
C SER A 607 32.51 -35.10 -6.29
N VAL A 608 31.26 -35.44 -6.05
CA VAL A 608 30.63 -36.68 -6.50
C VAL A 608 29.45 -36.37 -7.38
N ARG A 609 29.31 -37.04 -8.51
CA ARG A 609 28.16 -36.96 -9.40
C ARG A 609 27.11 -37.98 -8.96
N LEU A 610 25.86 -37.48 -8.72
CA LEU A 610 24.74 -38.32 -8.32
C LEU A 610 23.78 -38.50 -9.50
N LYS A 611 23.46 -39.72 -9.88
CA LYS A 611 22.45 -39.99 -10.91
C LYS A 611 21.06 -39.71 -10.39
N PRO A 612 20.18 -39.03 -11.16
CA PRO A 612 18.77 -38.89 -10.80
C PRO A 612 18.05 -40.23 -10.90
N GLY A 613 17.04 -40.42 -10.09
CA GLY A 613 16.24 -41.65 -10.04
C GLY A 613 15.81 -42.03 -8.65
N LEU A 614 15.03 -43.12 -8.53
CA LEU A 614 14.60 -43.64 -7.23
C LEU A 614 15.77 -44.37 -6.56
N ILE A 615 16.79 -43.62 -6.18
CA ILE A 615 18.05 -44.07 -5.60
C ILE A 615 18.25 -43.34 -4.27
N LYS A 616 18.49 -44.07 -3.20
CA LYS A 616 18.87 -43.54 -1.90
C LYS A 616 20.40 -43.51 -1.78
N TYR A 617 20.98 -42.36 -1.61
CA TYR A 617 22.41 -42.22 -1.40
C TYR A 617 22.73 -42.13 0.09
N ARG A 618 23.84 -42.74 0.48
CA ARG A 618 24.46 -42.63 1.79
C ARG A 618 25.93 -42.28 1.63
N VAL A 619 26.42 -41.35 2.42
CA VAL A 619 27.79 -40.83 2.38
C VAL A 619 28.48 -41.12 3.70
N GLU A 620 29.69 -41.65 3.65
CA GLU A 620 30.58 -41.85 4.78
C GLU A 620 31.88 -41.08 4.56
N PHE A 621 32.19 -40.18 5.50
CA PHE A 621 33.44 -39.43 5.51
C PHE A 621 34.27 -39.84 6.71
N GLY A 622 35.56 -40.04 6.52
CA GLY A 622 36.49 -40.38 7.58
C GLY A 622 37.93 -39.98 7.32
N SER A 623 38.78 -40.19 8.33
CA SER A 623 40.22 -39.88 8.28
C SER A 623 41.04 -41.12 8.49
N ILE A 624 42.26 -41.08 7.98
CA ILE A 624 43.28 -42.11 8.13
C ILE A 624 44.51 -41.46 8.75
N MET A 625 44.98 -42.01 9.85
CA MET A 625 46.19 -41.60 10.56
C MET A 625 47.03 -42.81 10.92
N ASN A 626 48.26 -42.89 10.46
CA ASN A 626 49.13 -44.02 10.67
C ASN A 626 48.50 -45.38 10.33
N GLY A 627 47.74 -45.43 9.22
CA GLY A 627 46.99 -46.60 8.78
C GLY A 627 45.69 -46.90 9.55
N LYS A 628 45.39 -46.22 10.64
CA LYS A 628 44.15 -46.32 11.39
C LYS A 628 43.03 -45.51 10.75
N VAL A 629 41.95 -46.20 10.39
CA VAL A 629 40.75 -45.57 9.80
C VAL A 629 39.79 -45.14 10.90
N THR A 630 39.30 -43.89 10.83
CA THR A 630 38.30 -43.34 11.75
C THR A 630 37.12 -42.77 10.93
N LEU A 631 35.93 -43.35 11.09
CA LEU A 631 34.70 -42.79 10.52
C LEU A 631 34.30 -41.55 11.35
N ARG A 632 34.09 -40.42 10.67
CA ARG A 632 33.81 -39.13 11.32
C ARG A 632 32.40 -38.64 11.11
N HIS A 633 31.82 -38.85 9.93
CA HIS A 633 30.51 -38.36 9.57
C HIS A 633 29.80 -39.32 8.62
N THR A 634 28.53 -39.61 8.87
CA THR A 634 27.66 -40.36 7.98
C THR A 634 26.40 -39.63 7.72
N VAL A 635 25.99 -39.53 6.46
CA VAL A 635 24.77 -38.90 5.99
C VAL A 635 23.98 -39.87 5.14
N SER A 636 22.68 -39.91 5.33
CA SER A 636 21.79 -40.86 4.67
C SER A 636 20.55 -40.21 4.07
N ASP A 637 19.74 -41.03 3.37
CA ASP A 637 18.47 -40.60 2.73
C ASP A 637 18.62 -39.44 1.75
N ILE A 638 19.82 -39.31 1.13
CA ILE A 638 20.07 -38.29 0.07
C ILE A 638 19.43 -38.77 -1.23
N VAL A 639 18.80 -37.84 -1.97
CA VAL A 639 18.16 -38.11 -3.26
C VAL A 639 18.57 -37.06 -4.33
N CYS A 640 18.45 -37.41 -5.61
CA CYS A 640 18.77 -36.55 -6.73
C CYS A 640 17.60 -36.50 -7.74
N GLY A 641 17.17 -35.29 -8.15
CA GLY A 641 16.02 -35.12 -9.03
C GLY A 641 15.80 -33.68 -9.52
N ASP A 642 14.55 -33.27 -9.68
CA ASP A 642 14.15 -31.96 -10.19
C ASP A 642 13.56 -31.03 -9.14
N ALA A 643 13.90 -29.73 -9.23
CA ALA A 643 13.49 -28.72 -8.27
C ALA A 643 12.65 -27.61 -8.91
N TYR A 644 11.55 -27.29 -8.25
CA TYR A 644 10.58 -26.25 -8.66
C TYR A 644 10.21 -25.34 -7.48
N LEU A 645 9.67 -24.16 -7.79
CA LEU A 645 9.06 -23.25 -6.82
C LEU A 645 7.59 -23.02 -7.17
N ILE A 646 6.74 -22.92 -6.16
CA ILE A 646 5.39 -22.39 -6.25
C ILE A 646 5.37 -21.09 -5.47
N ASP A 647 4.78 -20.04 -6.04
CA ASP A 647 4.61 -18.75 -5.36
C ASP A 647 3.29 -18.11 -5.82
N GLY A 648 2.78 -17.16 -5.03
CA GLY A 648 1.51 -16.49 -5.28
C GLY A 648 0.67 -16.33 -4.02
N GLN A 649 -0.66 -16.43 -4.17
CA GLN A 649 -1.57 -16.27 -3.03
C GLN A 649 -2.35 -17.56 -2.71
N SER A 650 -3.51 -17.45 -2.08
CA SER A 650 -4.26 -18.58 -1.50
C SER A 650 -4.50 -19.74 -2.47
N ASN A 651 -4.81 -19.50 -3.75
CA ASN A 651 -4.96 -20.57 -4.73
C ASN A 651 -3.62 -21.19 -5.18
N ALA A 652 -2.49 -20.50 -5.01
CA ALA A 652 -1.17 -21.11 -5.15
C ALA A 652 -0.80 -21.93 -3.90
N LEU A 653 -1.15 -21.43 -2.72
CA LEU A 653 -0.95 -22.14 -1.45
C LEU A 653 -1.81 -23.41 -1.39
N ALA A 654 -3.07 -23.34 -1.81
CA ALA A 654 -4.03 -24.45 -1.94
C ALA A 654 -4.21 -25.29 -0.67
N THR A 655 -4.41 -24.62 0.47
CA THR A 655 -4.66 -25.23 1.78
C THR A 655 -5.97 -24.75 2.41
N ASP A 656 -6.58 -23.71 1.85
CA ASP A 656 -7.77 -23.06 2.38
C ASP A 656 -9.05 -23.73 1.85
N THR A 657 -9.42 -24.80 2.51
CA THR A 657 -10.62 -25.60 2.24
C THR A 657 -11.13 -26.27 3.52
N ASP A 658 -12.45 -26.44 3.60
CA ASP A 658 -13.12 -27.20 4.66
C ASP A 658 -13.05 -28.73 4.42
N GLU A 659 -12.68 -29.16 3.21
CA GLU A 659 -12.51 -30.56 2.89
C GLU A 659 -11.34 -31.15 3.67
N LYS A 660 -11.54 -32.35 4.21
CA LYS A 660 -10.53 -33.09 4.97
C LYS A 660 -9.92 -34.18 4.11
N SER A 661 -8.61 -34.25 4.07
CA SER A 661 -7.85 -35.34 3.46
C SER A 661 -6.62 -35.61 4.32
N PRO A 662 -6.19 -36.87 4.46
CA PRO A 662 -4.98 -37.18 5.22
C PRO A 662 -3.76 -36.41 4.68
N PRO A 663 -2.86 -35.93 5.54
CA PRO A 663 -1.64 -35.25 5.13
C PRO A 663 -0.59 -36.27 4.68
N GLU A 664 -0.83 -36.92 3.53
CA GLU A 664 0.09 -37.88 2.95
C GLU A 664 1.43 -37.26 2.57
N SER A 665 2.52 -38.01 2.82
CA SER A 665 3.86 -37.66 2.36
C SER A 665 4.45 -38.80 1.54
N ASP A 666 5.45 -38.48 0.72
CA ASP A 666 6.15 -39.44 -0.13
C ASP A 666 7.66 -39.43 0.14
N GLU A 667 8.31 -40.61 0.12
CA GLU A 667 9.74 -40.71 0.42
C GLU A 667 10.66 -40.13 -0.67
N TRP A 668 10.14 -39.84 -1.86
CA TRP A 668 10.88 -39.26 -2.98
C TRP A 668 10.56 -37.79 -3.24
N ILE A 669 9.62 -37.23 -2.46
CA ILE A 669 9.28 -35.81 -2.52
C ILE A 669 9.97 -35.07 -1.37
N ARG A 670 10.64 -33.98 -1.66
CA ARG A 670 11.39 -33.19 -0.67
C ARG A 670 10.96 -31.73 -0.66
N SER A 671 11.08 -31.12 0.50
CA SER A 671 11.04 -29.67 0.70
C SER A 671 12.06 -29.26 1.77
N TYR A 672 12.17 -27.95 1.99
CA TYR A 672 13.07 -27.39 2.99
C TYR A 672 12.35 -26.29 3.80
N GLY A 673 12.39 -26.39 5.12
CA GLY A 673 11.77 -25.40 6.02
C GLY A 673 10.61 -25.99 6.82
N LEU A 674 9.89 -25.11 7.48
CA LEU A 674 8.75 -25.41 8.36
C LEU A 674 7.51 -24.62 7.93
N THR A 675 6.37 -24.98 8.50
CA THR A 675 5.10 -24.23 8.41
C THR A 675 4.76 -23.66 9.79
N PRO A 676 4.55 -22.34 9.93
CA PRO A 676 4.73 -21.30 8.89
C PRO A 676 6.19 -21.19 8.44
N PRO A 677 6.49 -20.60 7.30
CA PRO A 677 7.84 -20.54 6.75
C PRO A 677 8.76 -19.56 7.52
N GLU A 678 8.73 -19.60 8.83
CA GLU A 678 9.54 -18.82 9.74
C GLU A 678 10.62 -19.68 10.32
N SER A 679 11.78 -19.66 9.71
CA SER A 679 12.90 -20.55 10.14
C SER A 679 14.02 -19.78 10.82
N LYS A 680 13.79 -18.53 11.24
CA LYS A 680 14.81 -17.74 11.90
C LYS A 680 15.14 -18.33 13.27
N GLY A 681 16.41 -18.67 13.45
CA GLY A 681 16.94 -19.13 14.74
C GLY A 681 16.58 -20.56 15.09
N ILE A 682 16.00 -21.36 14.18
CA ILE A 682 15.79 -22.79 14.39
C ILE A 682 17.09 -23.52 14.06
N PRO A 683 17.78 -24.11 15.04
CA PRO A 683 18.95 -24.91 14.77
C PRO A 683 18.57 -26.28 14.23
N GLY A 684 19.42 -26.83 13.34
CA GLY A 684 19.28 -28.20 12.87
C GLY A 684 18.94 -28.35 11.40
N ASN A 685 18.75 -29.59 11.01
CA ASN A 685 18.43 -29.97 9.64
C ASN A 685 16.94 -29.72 9.34
N LEU A 686 16.67 -28.85 8.34
CA LEU A 686 15.31 -28.47 7.91
C LEU A 686 14.83 -29.25 6.67
N TRP A 687 15.57 -30.25 6.20
CA TRP A 687 15.13 -31.15 5.14
C TRP A 687 13.93 -31.99 5.61
N CYS A 688 12.89 -32.02 4.80
CA CYS A 688 11.68 -32.76 5.17
C CYS A 688 11.01 -33.44 3.97
N ARG A 689 10.17 -34.42 4.26
CA ARG A 689 9.15 -34.97 3.37
C ARG A 689 7.90 -34.13 3.60
N PRO A 690 7.53 -33.27 2.64
CA PRO A 690 6.42 -32.33 2.85
C PRO A 690 5.07 -33.03 2.82
N VAL A 691 4.04 -32.30 3.24
CA VAL A 691 2.62 -32.69 3.16
C VAL A 691 1.84 -31.65 2.37
N TRP A 692 0.61 -31.93 1.97
CA TRP A 692 -0.18 -30.93 1.28
C TRP A 692 -0.65 -29.80 2.22
N LYS A 693 -0.97 -30.11 3.47
CA LYS A 693 -1.35 -29.19 4.53
C LYS A 693 -0.72 -29.63 5.83
N ALA A 694 -0.03 -28.72 6.50
CA ALA A 694 0.64 -28.96 7.77
C ALA A 694 0.02 -28.12 8.88
N GLU A 695 0.18 -28.57 10.12
CA GLU A 695 -0.11 -27.78 11.30
C GLU A 695 1.06 -26.86 11.67
N HIS A 696 0.87 -25.97 12.63
CA HIS A 696 1.88 -25.00 13.05
C HIS A 696 3.12 -25.70 13.65
N GLY A 697 4.31 -25.30 13.19
CA GLY A 697 5.58 -25.83 13.67
C GLY A 697 6.00 -27.19 13.11
N GLU A 698 5.25 -27.70 12.13
CA GLU A 698 5.52 -29.00 11.49
C GLU A 698 6.27 -28.85 10.15
N LYS A 699 6.23 -29.92 9.35
CA LYS A 699 6.87 -30.00 8.04
C LYS A 699 6.38 -28.93 7.09
N ALA A 700 7.20 -28.61 6.09
CA ALA A 700 6.77 -27.72 5.02
C ALA A 700 5.57 -28.28 4.26
N GLU A 701 4.61 -27.42 3.93
CA GLU A 701 3.46 -27.76 3.11
C GLU A 701 3.67 -27.36 1.65
N LEU A 702 3.12 -28.16 0.72
CA LEU A 702 3.15 -27.87 -0.70
C LEU A 702 1.82 -27.36 -1.26
N GLY A 703 0.74 -27.42 -0.48
CA GLY A 703 -0.62 -27.27 -0.96
C GLY A 703 -1.09 -28.47 -1.76
N TRP A 704 -2.42 -28.57 -1.98
CA TRP A 704 -3.00 -29.75 -2.61
C TRP A 704 -2.45 -30.01 -4.03
N TRP A 705 -2.55 -29.02 -4.93
CA TRP A 705 -2.08 -29.24 -6.30
C TRP A 705 -0.55 -29.30 -6.41
N GLY A 706 0.18 -28.70 -5.47
CA GLY A 706 1.64 -28.81 -5.41
C GLY A 706 2.08 -30.24 -5.10
N MET A 707 1.39 -30.90 -4.16
CA MET A 707 1.64 -32.31 -3.81
C MET A 707 1.21 -33.25 -4.94
N GLU A 708 0.02 -33.02 -5.53
CA GLU A 708 -0.48 -33.74 -6.70
C GLU A 708 0.49 -33.66 -7.88
N LEU A 709 0.99 -32.48 -8.19
CA LEU A 709 1.96 -32.26 -9.26
C LEU A 709 3.25 -33.02 -8.99
N ALA A 710 3.78 -32.96 -7.76
CA ALA A 710 5.00 -33.66 -7.40
C ALA A 710 4.82 -35.20 -7.56
N LYS A 711 3.71 -35.76 -7.09
CA LYS A 711 3.37 -37.18 -7.25
C LYS A 711 3.27 -37.57 -8.73
N ARG A 712 2.54 -36.81 -9.55
CA ARG A 712 2.37 -37.06 -10.99
C ARG A 712 3.70 -37.05 -11.74
N LEU A 713 4.57 -36.10 -11.46
CA LEU A 713 5.91 -36.03 -12.07
C LEU A 713 6.81 -37.20 -11.60
N LEU A 714 6.80 -37.52 -10.29
CA LEU A 714 7.49 -38.65 -9.71
C LEU A 714 7.08 -39.98 -10.33
N ASP A 715 5.76 -40.23 -10.41
CA ASP A 715 5.20 -41.48 -10.93
C ASP A 715 5.55 -41.69 -12.41
N ARG A 716 5.50 -40.62 -13.19
CA ARG A 716 5.76 -40.69 -14.63
C ARG A 716 7.24 -40.77 -14.97
N HIS A 717 8.09 -40.01 -14.31
CA HIS A 717 9.50 -39.87 -14.67
C HIS A 717 10.46 -40.63 -13.76
N LYS A 718 9.96 -41.16 -12.65
CA LYS A 718 10.75 -41.94 -11.68
C LYS A 718 12.00 -41.20 -11.19
N VAL A 719 11.86 -39.87 -11.00
CA VAL A 719 12.89 -38.99 -10.42
C VAL A 719 12.32 -38.27 -9.19
N PRO A 720 13.08 -38.15 -8.11
CA PRO A 720 12.68 -37.37 -6.95
C PRO A 720 12.33 -35.91 -7.31
N ILE A 721 11.35 -35.35 -6.63
CA ILE A 721 10.86 -34.01 -6.87
C ILE A 721 11.06 -33.15 -5.61
N PHE A 722 11.60 -31.96 -5.79
CA PHE A 722 11.70 -30.97 -4.75
C PHE A 722 10.79 -29.77 -5.09
N ILE A 723 9.95 -29.36 -4.15
CA ILE A 723 9.14 -28.15 -4.27
C ILE A 723 9.22 -27.35 -2.97
N ILE A 724 9.41 -26.04 -3.08
CA ILE A 724 9.06 -25.05 -2.05
C ILE A 724 7.78 -24.35 -2.51
N ASN A 725 6.73 -24.42 -1.71
CA ASN A 725 5.60 -23.50 -1.84
C ASN A 725 5.87 -22.29 -0.93
N ALA A 726 5.94 -21.11 -1.55
CA ALA A 726 6.22 -19.83 -0.91
C ALA A 726 4.99 -18.90 -0.91
N ALA A 727 3.86 -19.38 -1.42
CA ALA A 727 2.63 -18.61 -1.53
C ALA A 727 2.06 -18.25 -0.15
N VAL A 728 1.39 -17.09 -0.06
CA VAL A 728 0.74 -16.60 1.16
C VAL A 728 -0.66 -16.09 0.82
N GLY A 729 -1.68 -16.54 1.54
CA GLY A 729 -3.07 -16.14 1.34
C GLY A 729 -3.28 -14.63 1.49
N GLY A 730 -4.20 -14.06 0.68
CA GLY A 730 -4.60 -12.65 0.77
C GLY A 730 -3.55 -11.63 0.30
N THR A 731 -2.50 -12.05 -0.39
CA THR A 731 -1.40 -11.16 -0.76
C THR A 731 -1.53 -10.58 -2.17
N ARG A 732 -1.06 -9.33 -2.35
CA ARG A 732 -0.93 -8.65 -3.64
C ARG A 732 0.48 -8.82 -4.19
N ILE A 733 0.64 -8.58 -5.50
CA ILE A 733 1.93 -8.73 -6.18
C ILE A 733 3.04 -7.80 -5.65
N ASP A 734 2.70 -6.63 -5.10
CA ASP A 734 3.67 -5.72 -4.49
C ASP A 734 4.34 -6.31 -3.24
N MET A 735 3.64 -7.18 -2.50
CA MET A 735 4.16 -7.86 -1.30
C MET A 735 5.18 -8.96 -1.64
N HIS A 736 5.21 -9.42 -2.89
CA HIS A 736 6.15 -10.43 -3.40
C HIS A 736 7.43 -9.83 -3.99
N GLN A 737 7.66 -8.52 -3.85
CA GLN A 737 8.86 -7.89 -4.39
C GLN A 737 10.11 -8.20 -3.55
N ARG A 738 11.27 -8.32 -4.24
CA ARG A 738 12.56 -8.54 -3.59
C ARG A 738 13.03 -7.28 -2.87
N ASN A 739 13.42 -7.39 -1.62
CA ASN A 739 14.16 -6.34 -0.94
C ASN A 739 15.59 -6.28 -1.52
N GLN A 740 15.92 -5.25 -2.28
CA GLN A 740 17.20 -5.15 -2.98
C GLN A 740 18.39 -4.95 -2.03
N ALA A 741 18.17 -4.28 -0.90
CA ALA A 741 19.20 -4.05 0.11
C ALA A 741 19.48 -5.32 0.96
N HIS A 742 18.40 -6.05 1.30
CA HIS A 742 18.46 -7.25 2.14
C HIS A 742 17.64 -8.39 1.51
N PRO A 743 18.16 -9.07 0.46
CA PRO A 743 17.40 -10.03 -0.33
C PRO A 743 16.82 -11.23 0.42
N THR A 744 17.43 -11.60 1.53
CA THR A 744 16.97 -12.70 2.42
C THR A 744 16.32 -12.19 3.70
N ASP A 745 15.75 -10.99 3.68
CA ASP A 745 15.00 -10.40 4.78
C ASP A 745 13.75 -11.24 5.09
N LEU A 746 13.74 -11.91 6.24
CA LEU A 746 12.67 -12.83 6.65
C LEU A 746 11.35 -12.13 7.00
N THR A 747 11.32 -10.81 7.07
CA THR A 747 10.07 -10.04 7.22
C THR A 747 9.31 -9.93 5.90
N THR A 748 9.96 -10.21 4.75
CA THR A 748 9.38 -10.16 3.42
C THR A 748 9.06 -11.56 2.87
N LEU A 749 8.02 -11.66 2.03
CA LEU A 749 7.63 -12.94 1.40
C LEU A 749 8.75 -13.47 0.51
N TYR A 750 9.28 -12.63 -0.35
CA TYR A 750 10.41 -12.97 -1.22
C TYR A 750 11.65 -13.40 -0.43
N GLY A 751 11.97 -12.70 0.64
CA GLY A 751 13.13 -12.99 1.48
C GLY A 751 13.03 -14.34 2.17
N ARG A 752 11.85 -14.71 2.67
CA ARG A 752 11.57 -16.04 3.25
C ARG A 752 11.76 -17.17 2.22
N MET A 753 11.22 -17.00 1.01
CA MET A 753 11.41 -17.92 -0.10
C MET A 753 12.90 -18.08 -0.44
N LEU A 754 13.58 -16.99 -0.68
CA LEU A 754 15.00 -17.01 -1.08
C LEU A 754 15.90 -17.60 0.03
N TRP A 755 15.61 -17.28 1.29
CA TRP A 755 16.34 -17.86 2.43
C TRP A 755 16.22 -19.39 2.45
N ARG A 756 15.00 -19.94 2.24
CA ARG A 756 14.78 -21.40 2.18
C ARG A 756 15.59 -22.03 1.03
N VAL A 757 15.52 -21.46 -0.17
CA VAL A 757 16.24 -21.99 -1.35
C VAL A 757 17.75 -21.91 -1.19
N ARG A 758 18.27 -20.82 -0.61
CA ARG A 758 19.71 -20.64 -0.34
C ARG A 758 20.23 -21.65 0.67
N ASN A 759 19.53 -21.84 1.78
CA ASN A 759 19.94 -22.81 2.79
C ASN A 759 19.81 -24.26 2.29
N ALA A 760 18.83 -24.56 1.46
CA ALA A 760 18.75 -25.83 0.72
C ALA A 760 19.88 -26.00 -0.33
N LYS A 761 20.71 -24.99 -0.58
CA LYS A 761 21.76 -24.97 -1.60
C LYS A 761 21.26 -25.20 -3.04
N LEU A 762 20.00 -24.80 -3.33
CA LEU A 762 19.29 -25.09 -4.58
C LEU A 762 19.06 -23.86 -5.48
N THR A 763 19.65 -22.70 -5.20
CA THR A 763 19.51 -21.51 -6.06
C THR A 763 19.85 -21.76 -7.53
N HIS A 764 20.82 -22.64 -7.80
CA HIS A 764 21.24 -23.03 -9.14
C HIS A 764 20.52 -24.28 -9.68
N GLY A 765 19.65 -24.87 -8.89
CA GLY A 765 18.92 -26.10 -9.21
C GLY A 765 17.47 -25.91 -9.62
N ILE A 766 16.89 -24.75 -9.34
CA ILE A 766 15.48 -24.46 -9.67
C ILE A 766 15.28 -24.40 -11.18
N ARG A 767 14.38 -25.25 -11.71
CA ARG A 767 14.09 -25.38 -13.14
C ARG A 767 12.90 -24.55 -13.59
N GLY A 768 11.89 -24.41 -12.75
CA GLY A 768 10.66 -23.71 -13.07
C GLY A 768 10.04 -23.06 -11.85
N ILE A 769 9.33 -21.97 -12.10
CA ILE A 769 8.54 -21.25 -11.10
C ILE A 769 7.10 -21.24 -11.57
N LEU A 770 6.19 -21.64 -10.67
CA LEU A 770 4.75 -21.69 -10.88
C LEU A 770 4.12 -20.55 -10.09
N TRP A 771 3.32 -19.71 -10.77
CA TRP A 771 2.75 -18.50 -10.19
C TRP A 771 1.24 -18.45 -10.37
N HIS A 772 0.52 -18.38 -9.26
CA HIS A 772 -0.92 -18.13 -9.24
C HIS A 772 -1.24 -17.02 -8.26
N GLN A 773 -1.53 -15.83 -8.78
CA GLN A 773 -1.83 -14.65 -7.99
C GLN A 773 -2.53 -13.61 -8.87
N GLY A 774 -3.33 -12.73 -8.29
CA GLY A 774 -3.99 -11.63 -8.93
C GLY A 774 -5.36 -11.33 -8.33
N GLU A 775 -5.92 -12.23 -7.52
CA GLU A 775 -7.24 -12.06 -6.93
C GLU A 775 -7.29 -10.82 -6.04
N ASN A 776 -6.24 -10.56 -5.26
CA ASN A 776 -6.13 -9.35 -4.43
C ASN A 776 -5.73 -8.09 -5.20
N ASP A 777 -5.44 -8.19 -6.49
CA ASP A 777 -5.16 -7.04 -7.37
C ASP A 777 -6.36 -6.69 -8.27
N GLN A 778 -7.46 -7.41 -8.22
CA GLN A 778 -8.64 -7.22 -9.07
C GLN A 778 -9.41 -5.93 -8.75
N GLY A 779 -9.55 -5.58 -7.47
CA GLY A 779 -10.33 -4.43 -7.03
C GLY A 779 -9.57 -3.10 -7.01
N ALA A 780 -8.24 -3.13 -7.10
CA ALA A 780 -7.41 -1.94 -7.02
C ALA A 780 -7.27 -1.28 -8.40
N ASP A 781 -7.93 -0.17 -8.60
CA ASP A 781 -8.04 0.54 -9.87
C ASP A 781 -7.67 2.02 -9.68
N GLY A 782 -6.40 2.28 -9.32
CA GLY A 782 -5.94 3.63 -9.01
C GLY A 782 -4.82 4.13 -9.92
N PRO A 783 -4.97 5.31 -10.56
CA PRO A 783 -3.91 5.91 -11.38
C PRO A 783 -2.74 6.46 -10.56
N THR A 784 -2.89 6.66 -9.26
CA THR A 784 -1.93 7.40 -8.40
C THR A 784 -1.40 6.54 -7.25
N GLY A 785 -0.91 5.35 -7.55
CA GLY A 785 -0.30 4.46 -6.55
C GLY A 785 -1.21 3.33 -6.06
N GLY A 786 -2.33 3.11 -6.70
CA GLY A 786 -3.09 1.88 -6.53
C GLY A 786 -2.31 0.68 -7.06
N TYR A 787 -2.41 -0.44 -6.38
CA TYR A 787 -1.88 -1.72 -6.84
C TYR A 787 -3.03 -2.50 -7.49
N GLY A 788 -3.10 -2.44 -8.82
CA GLY A 788 -4.12 -3.11 -9.59
C GLY A 788 -3.62 -3.44 -10.98
N TRP A 789 -4.53 -3.54 -11.95
CA TRP A 789 -4.18 -3.91 -13.32
C TRP A 789 -3.16 -2.96 -13.97
N GLN A 790 -3.12 -1.65 -13.59
CA GLN A 790 -2.20 -0.67 -14.16
C GLN A 790 -0.75 -0.94 -13.76
N THR A 791 -0.52 -1.38 -12.55
CA THR A 791 0.83 -1.62 -11.98
C THR A 791 1.25 -3.07 -12.02
N TYR A 792 0.32 -4.03 -12.15
CA TYR A 792 0.56 -5.47 -12.08
C TYR A 792 1.67 -5.95 -13.03
N GLN A 793 1.61 -5.54 -14.30
CA GLN A 793 2.60 -5.94 -15.30
C GLN A 793 4.02 -5.46 -14.94
N GLN A 794 4.13 -4.23 -14.46
CA GLN A 794 5.42 -3.65 -14.07
C GLN A 794 6.02 -4.38 -12.87
N LEU A 795 5.20 -4.66 -11.86
CA LEU A 795 5.61 -5.39 -10.67
C LEU A 795 5.99 -6.83 -10.99
N PHE A 796 5.24 -7.49 -11.88
CA PHE A 796 5.60 -8.83 -12.36
C PHE A 796 6.97 -8.84 -13.07
N ILE A 797 7.24 -7.85 -13.93
CA ILE A 797 8.54 -7.73 -14.61
C ILE A 797 9.69 -7.58 -13.59
N GLN A 798 9.50 -6.76 -12.55
CA GLN A 798 10.50 -6.57 -11.50
C GLN A 798 10.76 -7.85 -10.70
N MET A 799 9.69 -8.55 -10.32
CA MET A 799 9.76 -9.81 -9.59
C MET A 799 10.44 -10.92 -10.42
N ALA A 800 10.03 -11.09 -11.67
CA ALA A 800 10.63 -12.09 -12.58
C ALA A 800 12.11 -11.80 -12.88
N ALA A 801 12.50 -10.52 -12.93
CA ALA A 801 13.89 -10.13 -13.00
C ALA A 801 14.69 -10.58 -11.78
N SER A 802 14.10 -10.40 -10.58
CA SER A 802 14.69 -10.85 -9.31
C SER A 802 14.78 -12.37 -9.24
N TRP A 803 13.74 -13.09 -9.68
CA TRP A 803 13.83 -14.56 -9.80
C TRP A 803 14.97 -15.02 -10.69
N LYS A 804 15.18 -14.36 -11.85
CA LYS A 804 16.25 -14.75 -12.76
C LYS A 804 17.65 -14.44 -12.20
N GLU A 805 17.76 -13.40 -11.38
CA GLU A 805 19.00 -13.06 -10.67
C GLU A 805 19.33 -14.11 -9.60
N ASP A 806 18.35 -14.47 -8.76
CA ASP A 806 18.57 -15.39 -7.65
C ASP A 806 18.54 -16.88 -8.08
N PHE A 807 17.84 -17.20 -9.20
CA PHE A 807 17.71 -18.56 -9.74
C PHE A 807 18.15 -18.59 -11.23
N PRO A 808 19.46 -18.53 -11.52
CA PRO A 808 19.97 -18.28 -12.87
C PRO A 808 19.61 -19.38 -13.89
N ASN A 809 19.37 -20.62 -13.44
CA ASN A 809 19.07 -21.77 -14.29
C ASN A 809 17.56 -22.01 -14.48
N VAL A 810 16.67 -21.13 -14.01
CA VAL A 810 15.24 -21.24 -14.30
C VAL A 810 15.02 -21.25 -15.80
N LYS A 811 14.44 -22.34 -16.28
CA LYS A 811 14.13 -22.53 -17.70
C LYS A 811 12.83 -21.87 -18.09
N ARG A 812 11.80 -21.92 -17.24
CA ARG A 812 10.47 -21.43 -17.59
C ARG A 812 9.67 -20.95 -16.37
N TYR A 813 8.80 -19.98 -16.65
CA TYR A 813 7.76 -19.52 -15.75
C TYR A 813 6.41 -20.11 -16.21
N TYR A 814 5.64 -20.65 -15.27
CA TYR A 814 4.30 -21.20 -15.51
C TYR A 814 3.31 -20.35 -14.70
N ILE A 815 2.49 -19.56 -15.41
CA ILE A 815 1.54 -18.68 -14.77
C ILE A 815 0.10 -19.12 -15.04
N PHE A 816 -0.83 -18.69 -14.17
CA PHE A 816 -2.26 -18.90 -14.38
C PHE A 816 -2.94 -17.56 -14.66
N GLN A 817 -3.92 -17.57 -15.56
CA GLN A 817 -4.90 -16.50 -15.62
C GLN A 817 -5.94 -16.79 -14.54
N ILE A 818 -6.15 -15.84 -13.61
CA ILE A 818 -7.05 -16.02 -12.47
C ILE A 818 -8.51 -16.16 -12.91
N TRP A 819 -9.31 -16.76 -12.04
CA TRP A 819 -10.74 -16.95 -12.23
C TRP A 819 -11.47 -15.60 -12.11
N PRO A 820 -12.54 -15.34 -12.94
CA PRO A 820 -13.25 -14.06 -12.92
C PRO A 820 -13.93 -13.80 -11.58
N ASN A 821 -13.79 -12.58 -11.08
CA ASN A 821 -14.39 -12.14 -9.81
C ASN A 821 -14.12 -13.07 -8.62
N SER A 822 -12.96 -13.72 -8.61
CA SER A 822 -12.55 -14.59 -7.51
C SER A 822 -12.59 -13.83 -6.18
N CYS A 823 -13.13 -14.45 -5.13
CA CYS A 823 -13.35 -13.86 -3.81
C CYS A 823 -14.26 -12.60 -3.81
N GLY A 824 -15.04 -12.37 -4.87
CA GLY A 824 -15.85 -11.16 -4.99
C GLY A 824 -15.04 -9.87 -5.14
N MET A 825 -13.76 -9.96 -5.49
CA MET A 825 -12.83 -8.83 -5.54
C MET A 825 -12.75 -8.14 -6.90
N GLY A 826 -13.48 -8.60 -7.91
CA GLY A 826 -13.59 -7.96 -9.22
C GLY A 826 -14.23 -6.57 -9.10
N GLY A 827 -13.62 -5.57 -9.74
CA GLY A 827 -14.13 -4.20 -9.70
C GLY A 827 -15.35 -4.00 -10.58
N SER A 828 -16.33 -3.23 -10.12
CA SER A 828 -17.54 -2.87 -10.89
C SER A 828 -17.25 -2.17 -12.22
N LYS A 829 -16.03 -1.62 -12.38
CA LYS A 829 -15.56 -0.91 -13.60
C LYS A 829 -14.70 -1.79 -14.52
N GLY A 830 -14.70 -3.13 -14.35
CA GLY A 830 -13.95 -4.08 -15.19
C GLY A 830 -12.45 -4.09 -14.91
N SER A 831 -12.01 -3.72 -13.70
CA SER A 831 -10.59 -3.77 -13.32
C SER A 831 -10.06 -5.21 -13.33
N GLY A 832 -10.83 -6.18 -12.87
CA GLY A 832 -10.47 -7.60 -12.92
C GLY A 832 -10.36 -8.13 -14.36
N ASP A 833 -11.24 -7.71 -15.27
CA ASP A 833 -11.15 -8.06 -16.71
C ASP A 833 -9.83 -7.55 -17.30
N ARG A 834 -9.43 -6.31 -16.99
CA ARG A 834 -8.17 -5.71 -17.44
C ARG A 834 -6.96 -6.36 -16.78
N LEU A 835 -7.07 -6.80 -15.53
CA LEU A 835 -6.00 -7.55 -14.87
C LEU A 835 -5.75 -8.90 -15.60
N ARG A 836 -6.81 -9.65 -15.92
CA ARG A 836 -6.68 -10.90 -16.69
C ARG A 836 -6.08 -10.65 -18.07
N GLU A 837 -6.39 -9.51 -18.71
CA GLU A 837 -5.73 -9.11 -19.95
C GLU A 837 -4.23 -8.90 -19.77
N LYS A 838 -3.79 -8.28 -18.65
CA LYS A 838 -2.36 -8.16 -18.34
C LYS A 838 -1.70 -9.53 -18.19
N GLN A 839 -2.35 -10.46 -17.47
CA GLN A 839 -1.86 -11.84 -17.32
C GLN A 839 -1.77 -12.54 -18.68
N ARG A 840 -2.81 -12.44 -19.52
CA ARG A 840 -2.84 -13.04 -20.87
C ARG A 840 -1.69 -12.58 -21.74
N THR A 841 -1.30 -11.33 -21.64
CA THR A 841 -0.25 -10.72 -22.48
C THR A 841 1.17 -10.86 -21.91
N LEU A 842 1.36 -11.26 -20.65
CA LEU A 842 2.69 -11.49 -20.07
C LEU A 842 3.59 -12.42 -20.91
N PRO A 843 3.13 -13.54 -21.47
CA PRO A 843 3.95 -14.41 -22.32
C PRO A 843 4.50 -13.74 -23.59
N GLN A 844 3.99 -12.57 -23.98
CA GLN A 844 4.55 -11.80 -25.08
C GLN A 844 5.85 -11.08 -24.70
N LEU A 845 6.08 -10.88 -23.39
CA LEU A 845 7.25 -10.23 -22.85
C LEU A 845 8.38 -11.19 -22.48
N TYR A 846 8.13 -12.50 -22.52
CA TYR A 846 9.06 -13.55 -22.07
C TYR A 846 9.10 -14.69 -23.09
N SER A 847 10.29 -15.04 -23.59
CA SER A 847 10.47 -16.20 -24.44
C SER A 847 10.26 -17.54 -23.71
N ASN A 848 10.32 -17.54 -22.40
CA ASN A 848 10.27 -18.69 -21.53
C ASN A 848 9.08 -18.71 -20.52
N MET A 849 7.93 -18.23 -20.96
CA MET A 849 6.71 -18.23 -20.13
C MET A 849 5.60 -19.02 -20.78
N SER A 850 4.85 -19.74 -19.98
CA SER A 850 3.62 -20.42 -20.34
C SER A 850 2.50 -19.96 -19.42
N ILE A 851 1.29 -19.82 -19.96
CA ILE A 851 0.10 -19.44 -19.19
C ILE A 851 -0.95 -20.54 -19.30
N MET A 852 -1.67 -20.79 -18.20
CA MET A 852 -2.78 -21.72 -18.10
C MET A 852 -4.07 -21.00 -17.72
N SER A 853 -5.21 -21.44 -18.27
CA SER A 853 -6.53 -20.96 -17.87
C SER A 853 -7.03 -21.69 -16.64
N THR A 854 -7.65 -20.96 -15.71
CA THR A 854 -8.41 -21.54 -14.59
C THR A 854 -9.89 -21.71 -14.91
N LEU A 855 -10.34 -21.22 -16.07
CA LEU A 855 -11.70 -21.44 -16.56
C LEU A 855 -11.92 -22.90 -16.97
N GLY A 856 -13.14 -23.40 -16.85
CA GLY A 856 -13.50 -24.75 -17.22
C GLY A 856 -13.06 -25.83 -16.24
N ILE A 857 -12.38 -25.47 -15.17
CA ILE A 857 -12.01 -26.40 -14.11
C ILE A 857 -13.27 -26.84 -13.33
N GLN A 858 -13.42 -28.16 -13.15
CA GLN A 858 -14.53 -28.75 -12.41
C GLN A 858 -13.98 -29.63 -11.26
N PRO A 859 -14.61 -29.60 -10.09
CA PRO A 859 -15.65 -28.67 -9.66
C PRO A 859 -15.15 -27.22 -9.68
N SER A 860 -16.06 -26.28 -9.99
CA SER A 860 -15.71 -24.86 -10.11
C SER A 860 -15.33 -24.27 -8.76
N GLY A 861 -14.41 -23.30 -8.82
CA GLY A 861 -14.05 -22.50 -7.67
C GLY A 861 -15.08 -21.44 -7.34
N GLY A 862 -14.79 -20.69 -6.34
CA GLY A 862 -15.39 -19.43 -5.95
C GLY A 862 -14.24 -18.52 -5.57
N CYS A 863 -14.08 -18.26 -4.25
CA CYS A 863 -12.81 -17.69 -3.75
C CYS A 863 -11.69 -18.71 -3.88
N HIS A 864 -11.91 -19.95 -3.41
CA HIS A 864 -10.98 -21.08 -3.50
C HIS A 864 -11.63 -22.27 -4.22
N PHE A 865 -10.81 -23.14 -4.77
CA PHE A 865 -11.27 -24.37 -5.38
C PHE A 865 -11.36 -25.49 -4.32
N PRO A 866 -12.29 -26.46 -4.47
CA PRO A 866 -12.26 -27.69 -3.68
C PRO A 866 -11.06 -28.55 -4.09
N LEU A 867 -10.71 -29.57 -3.30
CA LEU A 867 -9.53 -30.43 -3.54
C LEU A 867 -9.48 -30.99 -4.97
N ALA A 868 -10.62 -31.49 -5.46
CA ALA A 868 -10.71 -32.02 -6.81
C ALA A 868 -10.46 -30.96 -7.89
N GLY A 869 -10.90 -29.71 -7.66
CA GLY A 869 -10.59 -28.58 -8.52
C GLY A 869 -9.10 -28.24 -8.55
N TRP A 870 -8.43 -28.24 -7.40
CA TRP A 870 -6.98 -28.07 -7.35
C TRP A 870 -6.21 -29.26 -7.97
N SER A 871 -6.74 -30.47 -7.96
CA SER A 871 -6.15 -31.59 -8.71
C SER A 871 -6.10 -31.30 -10.21
N GLU A 872 -7.11 -30.57 -10.75
CA GLU A 872 -7.10 -30.13 -12.14
C GLU A 872 -5.99 -29.11 -12.46
N PHE A 873 -5.59 -28.25 -11.51
CA PHE A 873 -4.41 -27.38 -11.68
C PHE A 873 -3.16 -28.22 -11.98
N ALA A 874 -2.92 -29.25 -11.18
CA ALA A 874 -1.79 -30.17 -11.39
C ALA A 874 -1.88 -30.90 -12.72
N ARG A 875 -3.08 -31.39 -13.08
CA ARG A 875 -3.32 -32.10 -14.36
C ARG A 875 -3.05 -31.21 -15.58
N LEU A 876 -3.48 -29.96 -15.54
CA LEU A 876 -3.34 -29.01 -16.65
C LEU A 876 -1.90 -28.50 -16.81
N ILE A 877 -1.19 -28.27 -15.72
CA ILE A 877 0.17 -27.72 -15.77
C ILE A 877 1.25 -28.78 -16.04
N GLN A 878 1.02 -30.04 -15.65
CA GLN A 878 1.96 -31.17 -15.84
C GLN A 878 2.48 -31.31 -17.28
N PRO A 879 1.63 -31.32 -18.34
CA PRO A 879 2.12 -31.46 -19.72
C PRO A 879 3.05 -30.33 -20.17
N LEU A 880 2.84 -29.11 -19.67
CA LEU A 880 3.73 -27.97 -19.96
C LEU A 880 5.11 -28.18 -19.33
N ILE A 881 5.16 -28.65 -18.08
CA ILE A 881 6.40 -28.97 -17.38
C ILE A 881 7.13 -30.13 -18.06
N GLU A 882 6.40 -31.17 -18.49
CA GLU A 882 6.95 -32.33 -19.19
C GLU A 882 7.55 -31.94 -20.54
N ARG A 883 6.86 -31.12 -21.33
CA ARG A 883 7.41 -30.60 -22.59
C ARG A 883 8.75 -29.88 -22.37
N ASP A 884 8.79 -29.00 -21.36
CA ASP A 884 9.91 -28.10 -21.16
C ASP A 884 11.10 -28.73 -20.45
N ASN A 885 10.88 -29.76 -19.61
CA ASN A 885 11.94 -30.34 -18.77
C ASN A 885 12.24 -31.82 -19.05
N TYR A 886 11.33 -32.54 -19.72
CA TYR A 886 11.49 -33.97 -19.98
C TYR A 886 11.44 -34.35 -21.47
N GLY A 887 11.29 -33.32 -22.34
CA GLY A 887 11.30 -33.52 -23.79
C GLY A 887 10.05 -34.19 -24.34
N ASN A 888 8.95 -34.25 -23.60
CA ASN A 888 7.69 -34.82 -24.06
C ASN A 888 7.05 -33.92 -25.11
N VAL A 889 7.11 -34.32 -26.36
CA VAL A 889 6.44 -33.63 -27.46
C VAL A 889 5.02 -34.19 -27.61
N THR A 890 4.01 -33.34 -27.53
CA THR A 890 2.60 -33.73 -27.76
C THR A 890 2.15 -33.33 -29.16
N ALA A 891 1.40 -34.21 -29.82
CA ALA A 891 0.83 -33.91 -31.11
C ALA A 891 -0.28 -32.84 -31.08
N SER A 892 -0.96 -32.71 -29.95
CA SER A 892 -2.03 -31.73 -29.71
C SER A 892 -1.52 -30.58 -28.83
N PRO A 893 -2.05 -29.35 -28.98
CA PRO A 893 -1.78 -28.24 -28.09
C PRO A 893 -2.13 -28.59 -26.62
N ILE A 894 -1.27 -28.18 -25.70
CA ILE A 894 -1.39 -28.41 -24.25
C ILE A 894 -1.60 -27.14 -23.45
N SER A 895 -1.75 -26.01 -24.14
CA SER A 895 -2.01 -24.68 -23.56
C SER A 895 -3.44 -24.24 -23.89
N PRO A 896 -4.01 -23.27 -23.17
CA PRO A 896 -5.30 -22.67 -23.51
C PRO A 896 -5.21 -21.88 -24.83
N PRO A 897 -6.28 -21.81 -25.65
CA PRO A 897 -6.35 -20.90 -26.77
C PRO A 897 -6.12 -19.46 -26.32
N ASN A 898 -5.26 -18.75 -27.05
CA ASN A 898 -4.94 -17.36 -26.80
C ASN A 898 -5.17 -16.52 -28.06
N LEU A 899 -5.95 -15.44 -27.93
CA LEU A 899 -6.20 -14.51 -29.02
C LEU A 899 -4.90 -13.81 -29.45
N ARG A 900 -4.60 -13.84 -30.76
CA ARG A 900 -3.45 -13.18 -31.37
C ARG A 900 -3.80 -11.82 -31.91
N ARG A 901 -4.91 -11.69 -32.63
CA ARG A 901 -5.43 -10.43 -33.16
C ARG A 901 -6.94 -10.51 -33.45
N ALA A 902 -7.56 -9.35 -33.50
CA ALA A 902 -8.94 -9.17 -33.95
C ALA A 902 -8.97 -8.15 -35.08
N TYR A 903 -9.77 -8.42 -36.15
CA TYR A 903 -9.88 -7.51 -37.28
C TYR A 903 -11.24 -7.58 -37.95
N PHE A 904 -11.66 -6.51 -38.64
CA PHE A 904 -12.87 -6.50 -39.44
C PHE A 904 -12.64 -7.28 -40.73
N THR A 905 -13.58 -8.15 -41.11
CA THR A 905 -13.49 -8.93 -42.38
C THR A 905 -13.97 -8.15 -43.56
N ASN A 906 -14.64 -7.00 -43.37
CA ASN A 906 -15.20 -6.20 -44.46
C ASN A 906 -15.31 -4.70 -44.05
N THR A 907 -15.54 -3.86 -45.06
CA THR A 907 -15.67 -2.40 -44.88
C THR A 907 -17.00 -1.97 -44.23
N LYS A 908 -18.04 -2.83 -44.22
CA LYS A 908 -19.33 -2.57 -43.54
C LYS A 908 -19.18 -2.70 -42.01
N LYS A 909 -18.11 -3.36 -41.53
CA LYS A 909 -17.85 -3.61 -40.11
C LYS A 909 -18.99 -4.34 -39.40
N ASP A 910 -19.59 -5.31 -40.09
CA ASP A 910 -20.64 -6.20 -39.58
C ASP A 910 -20.13 -7.64 -39.34
N ALA A 911 -18.83 -7.88 -39.48
CA ALA A 911 -18.18 -9.12 -39.10
C ALA A 911 -16.74 -8.89 -38.61
N ILE A 912 -16.35 -9.60 -37.53
CA ILE A 912 -15.05 -9.55 -36.90
C ILE A 912 -14.43 -10.93 -36.88
N ALA A 913 -13.21 -11.05 -37.37
CA ALA A 913 -12.38 -12.24 -37.25
C ALA A 913 -11.50 -12.17 -36.01
N LEU A 914 -11.48 -13.23 -35.22
CA LEU A 914 -10.66 -13.47 -34.08
C LEU A 914 -9.68 -14.59 -34.39
N GLU A 915 -8.40 -14.25 -34.56
CA GLU A 915 -7.36 -15.24 -34.87
C GLU A 915 -6.70 -15.70 -33.57
N PHE A 916 -6.85 -16.98 -33.23
CA PHE A 916 -6.23 -17.61 -32.07
C PHE A 916 -4.91 -18.32 -32.49
N ASP A 917 -4.13 -18.72 -31.51
CA ASP A 917 -2.91 -19.52 -31.71
C ASP A 917 -3.22 -21.00 -32.00
N GLN A 918 -4.46 -21.44 -31.75
CA GLN A 918 -4.95 -22.80 -32.01
C GLN A 918 -6.48 -22.80 -32.27
N PRO A 919 -7.04 -23.90 -32.79
CA PRO A 919 -8.48 -23.97 -33.05
C PRO A 919 -9.32 -23.89 -31.78
N VAL A 920 -10.47 -23.21 -31.88
CA VAL A 920 -11.51 -23.12 -30.86
C VAL A 920 -12.81 -23.75 -31.34
N ILE A 921 -13.72 -24.04 -30.39
CA ILE A 921 -15.04 -24.63 -30.68
C ILE A 921 -16.11 -23.58 -30.44
N TRP A 922 -16.86 -23.21 -31.45
CA TRP A 922 -17.98 -22.29 -31.31
C TRP A 922 -19.29 -23.01 -30.95
N LYS A 923 -20.05 -22.39 -30.08
CA LYS A 923 -21.46 -22.71 -29.78
C LYS A 923 -22.26 -21.41 -29.78
N GLU A 924 -23.48 -21.40 -30.26
CA GLU A 924 -24.30 -20.18 -30.37
C GLU A 924 -24.58 -19.53 -28.98
N THR A 925 -24.59 -20.32 -27.93
CA THR A 925 -24.69 -19.81 -26.54
C THR A 925 -23.54 -18.88 -26.14
N LEU A 926 -22.43 -18.88 -26.86
CA LEU A 926 -21.29 -18.01 -26.61
C LEU A 926 -21.50 -16.56 -27.07
N ALA A 927 -22.48 -16.30 -27.93
CA ALA A 927 -22.72 -14.98 -28.52
C ALA A 927 -22.86 -13.88 -27.46
N GLY A 928 -23.54 -14.17 -26.36
CA GLY A 928 -23.69 -13.26 -25.21
C GLY A 928 -22.46 -13.05 -24.36
N GLN A 929 -21.35 -13.74 -24.57
CA GLN A 929 -20.09 -13.59 -23.85
C GLN A 929 -19.10 -12.63 -24.53
N PHE A 930 -19.45 -12.11 -25.72
CA PHE A 930 -18.62 -11.15 -26.44
C PHE A 930 -19.24 -9.75 -26.39
N TYR A 931 -18.38 -8.75 -26.17
CA TYR A 931 -18.76 -7.34 -26.01
C TYR A 931 -17.98 -6.47 -27.01
N LEU A 932 -18.67 -5.54 -27.64
CA LEU A 932 -18.05 -4.51 -28.50
C LEU A 932 -18.04 -3.19 -27.74
N GLY A 933 -16.88 -2.83 -27.16
CA GLY A 933 -16.81 -1.82 -26.13
C GLY A 933 -17.61 -2.30 -24.90
N ASP A 934 -18.64 -1.54 -24.49
CA ASP A 934 -19.54 -1.92 -23.40
C ASP A 934 -20.88 -2.54 -23.85
N GLU A 935 -21.10 -2.63 -25.20
CA GLU A 935 -22.34 -3.18 -25.75
C GLU A 935 -22.34 -4.72 -25.69
N LYS A 936 -23.34 -5.29 -25.02
CA LYS A 936 -23.67 -6.72 -24.98
C LYS A 936 -24.64 -7.10 -26.11
N ASP A 937 -24.77 -8.39 -26.38
CA ASP A 937 -25.73 -8.96 -27.33
C ASP A 937 -25.63 -8.42 -28.77
N THR A 938 -24.43 -8.01 -29.17
CA THR A 938 -24.12 -7.49 -30.50
C THR A 938 -23.85 -8.60 -31.54
N ILE A 939 -23.56 -9.83 -31.10
CA ILE A 939 -23.21 -10.96 -31.94
C ILE A 939 -24.48 -11.68 -32.38
N ALA A 940 -24.61 -11.93 -33.71
CA ALA A 940 -25.70 -12.69 -34.30
C ALA A 940 -25.36 -14.18 -34.40
N SER A 941 -24.14 -14.51 -34.83
CA SER A 941 -23.66 -15.88 -34.98
C SER A 941 -22.15 -15.94 -35.04
N GLY A 942 -21.58 -17.12 -34.99
CA GLY A 942 -20.15 -17.34 -35.15
C GLY A 942 -19.85 -18.54 -36.01
N SER A 943 -18.70 -18.54 -36.68
CA SER A 943 -18.21 -19.67 -37.48
C SER A 943 -16.70 -19.83 -37.30
N VAL A 944 -16.22 -21.07 -37.28
CA VAL A 944 -14.78 -21.36 -37.08
C VAL A 944 -14.22 -21.98 -38.34
N SER A 945 -13.10 -21.43 -38.80
CA SER A 945 -12.27 -22.00 -39.87
C SER A 945 -10.81 -22.05 -39.42
N GLY A 946 -10.29 -23.25 -39.17
CA GLY A 946 -8.97 -23.45 -38.63
C GLY A 946 -8.80 -22.78 -37.26
N ARG A 947 -7.96 -21.74 -37.16
CA ARG A 947 -7.71 -20.98 -35.95
C ARG A 947 -8.49 -19.65 -35.87
N VAL A 948 -9.35 -19.41 -36.84
CA VAL A 948 -10.10 -18.14 -36.93
C VAL A 948 -11.55 -18.37 -36.58
N LEU A 949 -12.02 -17.67 -35.55
CA LEU A 949 -13.44 -17.54 -35.23
C LEU A 949 -13.95 -16.25 -35.85
N THR A 950 -14.90 -16.33 -36.80
CA THR A 950 -15.55 -15.17 -37.36
C THR A 950 -16.89 -14.94 -36.67
N LEU A 951 -17.07 -13.79 -36.08
CA LEU A 951 -18.30 -13.32 -35.44
C LEU A 951 -19.06 -12.43 -36.40
N THR A 952 -20.28 -12.80 -36.73
CA THR A 952 -21.23 -11.98 -37.50
C THR A 952 -22.01 -11.12 -36.50
N LEU A 953 -22.07 -9.81 -36.75
CA LEU A 953 -22.73 -8.86 -35.87
C LEU A 953 -24.21 -8.68 -36.29
N LYS A 954 -25.09 -8.38 -35.34
CA LYS A 954 -26.48 -8.01 -35.59
C LYS A 954 -26.63 -6.72 -36.39
N ARG A 955 -25.63 -5.83 -36.31
CA ARG A 955 -25.54 -4.54 -37.03
C ARG A 955 -24.07 -4.14 -37.18
N SER A 956 -23.78 -3.25 -38.11
CA SER A 956 -22.45 -2.63 -38.21
C SER A 956 -22.08 -1.89 -36.93
N THR A 957 -20.80 -1.91 -36.59
CA THR A 957 -20.32 -1.29 -35.35
C THR A 957 -19.30 -0.19 -35.60
N THR A 958 -19.28 0.81 -34.72
CA THR A 958 -18.21 1.82 -34.62
C THR A 958 -17.18 1.47 -33.56
N SER A 959 -17.43 0.44 -32.76
CA SER A 959 -16.50 0.00 -31.73
C SER A 959 -15.15 -0.40 -32.32
N LYS A 960 -14.09 -0.01 -31.63
CA LYS A 960 -12.71 -0.34 -32.00
C LYS A 960 -12.10 -1.43 -31.13
N GLN A 961 -12.87 -1.98 -30.20
CA GLN A 961 -12.39 -2.94 -29.20
C GLN A 961 -13.40 -4.08 -29.04
N ILE A 962 -12.85 -5.26 -28.73
CA ILE A 962 -13.64 -6.45 -28.39
C ILE A 962 -13.15 -7.05 -27.08
N THR A 963 -14.10 -7.50 -26.28
CA THR A 963 -13.86 -8.22 -25.01
C THR A 963 -14.54 -9.57 -25.05
N TYR A 964 -13.87 -10.61 -24.58
CA TYR A 964 -14.46 -11.92 -24.33
C TYR A 964 -14.52 -12.18 -22.84
N LEU A 965 -15.75 -12.37 -22.35
CA LEU A 965 -16.12 -12.69 -20.98
C LEU A 965 -15.82 -11.52 -20.01
N LYS A 966 -16.91 -10.90 -19.50
CA LYS A 966 -16.83 -9.92 -18.40
C LYS A 966 -17.24 -10.57 -17.09
N GLU A 967 -16.52 -10.28 -16.03
CA GLU A 967 -16.74 -10.84 -14.68
C GLU A 967 -18.14 -10.58 -14.11
N VAL A 968 -18.78 -9.50 -14.52
CA VAL A 968 -20.15 -9.14 -14.05
C VAL A 968 -21.26 -10.02 -14.63
N SER A 969 -21.01 -10.80 -15.68
CA SER A 969 -22.07 -11.56 -16.38
C SER A 969 -21.58 -12.84 -17.05
N TRP A 970 -20.47 -13.42 -16.57
CA TRP A 970 -19.94 -14.66 -17.10
C TRP A 970 -20.65 -15.90 -16.53
N SER A 971 -20.46 -17.04 -17.20
CA SER A 971 -20.95 -18.34 -16.74
C SER A 971 -19.91 -19.42 -17.04
N GLN A 972 -19.65 -20.27 -16.06
CA GLN A 972 -18.77 -21.43 -16.20
C GLN A 972 -19.31 -22.47 -17.24
N ASP A 973 -20.63 -22.45 -17.50
CA ASP A 973 -21.27 -23.37 -18.46
C ASP A 973 -21.18 -22.88 -19.90
N THR A 974 -20.78 -21.62 -20.11
CA THR A 974 -20.75 -20.96 -21.41
C THR A 974 -19.35 -20.42 -21.70
N LEU A 975 -18.40 -21.32 -21.93
CA LEU A 975 -17.00 -20.99 -22.19
C LEU A 975 -16.58 -21.35 -23.62
N LEU A 976 -15.72 -20.51 -24.20
CA LEU A 976 -15.01 -20.83 -25.44
C LEU A 976 -13.91 -21.84 -25.11
N ILE A 977 -14.04 -23.05 -25.73
CA ILE A 977 -13.13 -24.16 -25.46
C ILE A 977 -12.26 -24.42 -26.70
N GLY A 978 -10.99 -24.72 -26.48
CA GLY A 978 -10.09 -25.18 -27.52
C GLY A 978 -10.41 -26.60 -28.00
N ALA A 979 -9.97 -26.96 -29.19
CA ALA A 979 -10.06 -28.33 -29.67
C ALA A 979 -9.36 -29.37 -28.78
N ASN A 980 -8.46 -28.87 -27.90
CA ASN A 980 -7.74 -29.64 -26.86
C ASN A 980 -8.53 -29.79 -25.54
N GLY A 981 -9.76 -29.29 -25.49
CA GLY A 981 -10.62 -29.35 -24.30
C GLY A 981 -10.29 -28.31 -23.21
N ILE A 982 -9.30 -27.42 -23.39
CA ILE A 982 -8.92 -26.39 -22.43
C ILE A 982 -9.68 -25.09 -22.76
N ALA A 983 -10.24 -24.44 -21.73
CA ALA A 983 -10.93 -23.16 -21.90
C ALA A 983 -9.97 -22.05 -22.35
N ALA A 984 -10.42 -21.26 -23.34
CA ALA A 984 -9.66 -20.12 -23.82
C ALA A 984 -9.40 -19.09 -22.74
N LEU A 985 -8.28 -18.37 -22.86
CA LEU A 985 -8.00 -17.22 -22.01
C LEU A 985 -9.01 -16.11 -22.29
N THR A 986 -9.45 -15.42 -21.24
CA THR A 986 -10.26 -14.21 -21.40
C THR A 986 -9.39 -13.09 -21.97
N PHE A 987 -10.02 -12.18 -22.69
CA PHE A 987 -9.36 -10.97 -23.19
C PHE A 987 -10.27 -9.75 -23.04
N CYS A 988 -9.67 -8.59 -22.82
CA CYS A 988 -10.38 -7.36 -22.50
C CYS A 988 -9.88 -6.20 -23.37
N GLU A 989 -10.82 -5.47 -23.99
CA GLU A 989 -10.55 -4.26 -24.77
C GLU A 989 -9.48 -4.43 -25.88
N VAL A 990 -9.44 -5.62 -26.49
CA VAL A 990 -8.49 -5.90 -27.57
C VAL A 990 -8.86 -5.08 -28.79
N PRO A 991 -7.90 -4.31 -29.38
CA PRO A 991 -8.16 -3.52 -30.57
C PRO A 991 -8.62 -4.38 -31.75
N VAL A 992 -9.64 -3.90 -32.48
CA VAL A 992 -10.09 -4.51 -33.74
C VAL A 992 -9.47 -3.73 -34.89
N GLU A 993 -8.54 -4.37 -35.60
CA GLU A 993 -7.81 -3.83 -36.74
C GLU A 993 -8.76 -3.57 -37.94
N ARG A 994 -8.34 -2.68 -38.86
CA ARG A 994 -9.09 -2.38 -40.08
C ARG A 994 -8.93 -3.44 -41.13
#